data_ab206fd4b977914e31d5c2959ddd1089
#
_entry.id   ab206fd4b977914e31d5c2959ddd1089
#
_cell.length_a   1.000
_cell.length_b   1.000
_cell.length_c   1.000
_cell.angle_alpha   90.00
_cell.angle_beta   90.00
_cell.angle_gamma   90.00
#
_symmetry.space_group_name_H-M   'P 1'
#
loop_
_entity.id
_entity.type
_entity.pdbx_description
1 polymer ?
#
loop_
_entity_poly.entity_id
_entity_poly.type
_entity_poly.pdbx_seq_one_letter_code
_entity_poly.pdbx_strand_id
1 'polypeptide(L)'
;MHLDHEAIMAALLHDVIEDTPYTESQLKDEFGASVAEIVDGVSKLDKLKFRTRQEAQVENFRKMILAMTRDIRVVLIKLADRTHNMRTLGSLRPDKRRRIAKETLEIYCPLAHRLGIEHIKNELEDLSFEAMHPRRYEVLKKFVEQARGSRQELIQRISNDISQRLDNVGITNRIWGREKHLYKIYQKMRTKDQKFHSIMDIYAFRVIVNSVDDCYRGLGQMHSLYKPRPGKVKDYIAVPRANGYQALQTSMIGPHGVPVEVHLQTEEMEQVAEMGVTAHWVYKEGGKNDSTTAQVRAQRWLQSLVDIQQNVGNSFEFIENVKSEFFPKEIYVFTPKGRIVELPMGATAVDFAYAVHSDVGNHCVAAVVEHKPYPLSQALESGQAVEIVTSENAHPSVSWLNFVVTARARTRIRHFLKLLRADDSVQTGKKQLEMALKPHYLSEVSEEKIQAVLNELNLSSLNELFMEIGVGNQMSSVIAHQLMDEAIEIDVDGVSENTQSTLTLSRDGEMKASFAQCCHPIPGDPIVALSTAKKGVVVHHQACSNLASSNTKDFTAAKWEEAESAVNFDAELHIEMLNEQNALGSLMTAVTTCESNIQSIWTEELENNVLLVIIQVGARDIYHLENIMRKIKQITSVIRLKRNINEA
;
A
#
# COMPACT_ATOMS: atom_id res chain seq x y z
N MET A 1 28.55 -12.48 0.34
CA MET A 1 27.30 -12.81 -0.40
C MET A 1 27.50 -13.95 -1.41
N HIS A 2 28.71 -14.38 -1.67
CA HIS A 2 29.05 -15.48 -2.60
C HIS A 2 28.35 -15.39 -3.96
N LEU A 3 28.44 -14.21 -4.57
CA LEU A 3 27.86 -13.95 -5.90
C LEU A 3 28.76 -14.50 -7.01
N ASP A 4 28.19 -14.71 -8.21
CA ASP A 4 28.91 -15.13 -9.38
C ASP A 4 29.89 -14.06 -9.89
N HIS A 5 30.75 -14.44 -10.83
CA HIS A 5 31.79 -13.56 -11.38
C HIS A 5 31.20 -12.35 -12.12
N GLU A 6 30.04 -12.50 -12.80
CA GLU A 6 29.37 -11.39 -13.48
C GLU A 6 28.87 -10.33 -12.50
N ALA A 7 28.29 -10.75 -11.38
CA ALA A 7 27.85 -9.83 -10.32
C ALA A 7 29.03 -9.11 -9.65
N ILE A 8 30.19 -9.81 -9.49
CA ILE A 8 31.41 -9.18 -8.94
C ILE A 8 31.97 -8.15 -9.92
N MET A 9 32.02 -8.46 -11.22
CA MET A 9 32.42 -7.50 -12.26
C MET A 9 31.48 -6.29 -12.28
N ALA A 10 30.16 -6.52 -12.26
CA ALA A 10 29.17 -5.45 -12.23
C ALA A 10 29.27 -4.61 -10.95
N ALA A 11 29.59 -5.21 -9.81
CA ALA A 11 29.80 -4.48 -8.56
C ALA A 11 31.06 -3.58 -8.60
N LEU A 12 32.12 -3.98 -9.31
CA LEU A 12 33.32 -3.15 -9.49
C LEU A 12 33.06 -2.02 -10.49
N LEU A 13 32.15 -2.20 -11.46
CA LEU A 13 31.85 -1.27 -12.54
C LEU A 13 30.60 -0.43 -12.27
N HIS A 14 29.95 -0.56 -11.12
CA HIS A 14 28.59 -0.05 -10.87
C HIS A 14 28.43 1.48 -11.07
N ASP A 15 29.47 2.28 -10.82
CA ASP A 15 29.44 3.73 -10.97
C ASP A 15 30.08 4.22 -12.30
N VAL A 16 30.61 3.31 -13.15
CA VAL A 16 31.33 3.70 -14.39
C VAL A 16 30.45 4.51 -15.34
N ILE A 17 29.17 4.12 -15.52
CA ILE A 17 28.23 4.85 -16.39
C ILE A 17 27.85 6.23 -15.79
N GLU A 18 27.92 6.38 -14.47
CA GLU A 18 27.54 7.63 -13.79
C GLU A 18 28.67 8.65 -13.73
N ASP A 19 29.86 8.18 -13.40
CA ASP A 19 31.00 9.02 -13.09
C ASP A 19 31.94 9.25 -14.29
N THR A 20 31.74 8.51 -15.39
CA THR A 20 32.59 8.58 -16.57
C THR A 20 31.75 8.75 -17.86
N PRO A 21 32.34 9.19 -18.99
CA PRO A 21 31.66 9.22 -20.28
C PRO A 21 31.46 7.84 -20.92
N TYR A 22 31.76 6.75 -20.21
CA TYR A 22 31.64 5.38 -20.71
C TYR A 22 30.17 5.00 -20.90
N THR A 23 29.86 4.39 -22.03
CA THR A 23 28.47 4.06 -22.40
C THR A 23 28.11 2.60 -22.13
N GLU A 24 26.82 2.31 -21.97
CA GLU A 24 26.30 0.94 -21.84
C GLU A 24 26.74 0.03 -23.01
N SER A 25 26.80 0.57 -24.25
CA SER A 25 27.23 -0.17 -25.41
C SER A 25 28.70 -0.61 -25.30
N GLN A 26 29.58 0.27 -24.85
CA GLN A 26 31.00 -0.05 -24.63
C GLN A 26 31.18 -1.10 -23.53
N LEU A 27 30.41 -0.99 -22.44
CA LEU A 27 30.39 -2.00 -21.37
C LEU A 27 29.94 -3.36 -21.89
N LYS A 28 28.93 -3.38 -22.76
CA LYS A 28 28.42 -4.62 -23.37
C LYS A 28 29.45 -5.28 -24.28
N ASP A 29 30.18 -4.48 -25.04
CA ASP A 29 31.21 -4.98 -25.97
C ASP A 29 32.44 -5.54 -25.24
N GLU A 30 32.82 -4.96 -24.08
CA GLU A 30 34.02 -5.37 -23.32
C GLU A 30 33.76 -6.43 -22.25
N PHE A 31 32.61 -6.33 -21.55
CA PHE A 31 32.31 -7.18 -20.37
C PHE A 31 31.11 -8.10 -20.58
N GLY A 32 30.44 -8.03 -21.74
CA GLY A 32 29.28 -8.86 -22.06
C GLY A 32 27.93 -8.23 -21.65
N ALA A 33 26.86 -8.75 -22.29
CA ALA A 33 25.51 -8.21 -22.12
C ALA A 33 24.99 -8.31 -20.68
N SER A 34 25.24 -9.42 -20.01
CA SER A 34 24.77 -9.65 -18.62
C SER A 34 25.35 -8.62 -17.65
N VAL A 35 26.66 -8.35 -17.70
CA VAL A 35 27.32 -7.35 -16.85
C VAL A 35 26.80 -5.95 -17.14
N ALA A 36 26.66 -5.59 -18.42
CA ALA A 36 26.15 -4.29 -18.84
C ALA A 36 24.71 -4.04 -18.34
N GLU A 37 23.83 -5.04 -18.45
CA GLU A 37 22.44 -4.95 -17.97
C GLU A 37 22.36 -4.79 -16.45
N ILE A 38 23.21 -5.49 -15.70
CA ILE A 38 23.26 -5.34 -14.24
C ILE A 38 23.75 -3.94 -13.86
N VAL A 39 24.84 -3.45 -14.47
CA VAL A 39 25.40 -2.11 -14.22
C VAL A 39 24.38 -1.03 -14.57
N ASP A 40 23.73 -1.12 -15.74
CA ASP A 40 22.66 -0.21 -16.14
C ASP A 40 21.49 -0.22 -15.12
N GLY A 41 21.11 -1.40 -14.64
CA GLY A 41 20.09 -1.56 -13.60
C GLY A 41 20.47 -0.85 -12.29
N VAL A 42 21.74 -0.89 -11.89
CA VAL A 42 22.24 -0.20 -10.69
C VAL A 42 22.30 1.32 -10.91
N SER A 43 22.78 1.78 -12.08
CA SER A 43 23.01 3.20 -12.43
C SER A 43 21.72 3.98 -12.70
N LYS A 44 20.70 3.39 -13.31
CA LYS A 44 19.42 4.06 -13.62
C LYS A 44 18.65 4.56 -12.39
N LEU A 45 19.10 4.16 -11.19
CA LEU A 45 18.48 4.54 -9.93
C LEU A 45 18.75 6.00 -9.50
N ASP A 46 19.79 6.65 -10.02
CA ASP A 46 20.27 7.95 -9.50
C ASP A 46 20.05 9.17 -10.45
N LYS A 47 19.68 8.98 -11.73
CA LYS A 47 19.78 10.02 -12.82
C LYS A 47 18.60 10.98 -13.04
N LEU A 48 17.55 11.07 -12.21
CA LEU A 48 16.40 11.92 -12.53
C LEU A 48 16.35 13.27 -11.80
N LYS A 49 16.14 14.36 -12.58
CA LYS A 49 15.80 15.69 -12.07
C LYS A 49 14.28 15.78 -11.86
N PHE A 50 13.83 15.94 -10.62
CA PHE A 50 12.43 16.02 -10.25
C PHE A 50 12.05 17.42 -9.73
N ARG A 51 10.76 17.76 -9.84
CA ARG A 51 10.22 19.03 -9.33
C ARG A 51 10.20 19.10 -7.80
N THR A 52 9.99 17.96 -7.12
CA THR A 52 10.04 17.86 -5.67
C THR A 52 10.94 16.70 -5.21
N ARG A 53 11.55 16.85 -4.00
CA ARG A 53 12.42 15.83 -3.39
C ARG A 53 11.68 14.52 -3.08
N GLN A 54 10.39 14.61 -2.77
CA GLN A 54 9.57 13.44 -2.45
C GLN A 54 9.25 12.63 -3.71
N GLU A 55 8.90 13.29 -4.81
CA GLU A 55 8.69 12.63 -6.11
C GLU A 55 9.96 11.92 -6.60
N ALA A 56 11.13 12.53 -6.39
CA ALA A 56 12.41 11.91 -6.72
C ALA A 56 12.65 10.59 -5.96
N GLN A 57 12.40 10.56 -4.66
CA GLN A 57 12.55 9.34 -3.86
C GLN A 57 11.58 8.25 -4.30
N VAL A 58 10.35 8.63 -4.61
CA VAL A 58 9.29 7.71 -5.07
C VAL A 58 9.67 7.04 -6.38
N GLU A 59 10.08 7.82 -7.36
CA GLU A 59 10.39 7.31 -8.70
C GLU A 59 11.71 6.52 -8.72
N ASN A 60 12.71 6.94 -7.94
CA ASN A 60 13.93 6.15 -7.76
C ASN A 60 13.64 4.79 -7.14
N PHE A 61 12.77 4.76 -6.12
CA PHE A 61 12.35 3.52 -5.50
C PHE A 61 11.56 2.62 -6.48
N ARG A 62 10.67 3.20 -7.27
CA ARG A 62 9.92 2.47 -8.32
C ARG A 62 10.85 1.84 -9.35
N LYS A 63 11.85 2.58 -9.81
CA LYS A 63 12.85 2.08 -10.77
C LYS A 63 13.71 0.98 -10.17
N MET A 64 14.13 1.12 -8.91
CA MET A 64 14.84 0.09 -8.19
C MET A 64 14.04 -1.22 -8.18
N ILE A 65 12.75 -1.17 -7.87
CA ILE A 65 11.88 -2.34 -7.90
C ILE A 65 11.82 -2.96 -9.30
N LEU A 66 11.68 -2.15 -10.35
CA LEU A 66 11.67 -2.64 -11.72
C LEU A 66 12.99 -3.29 -12.14
N ALA A 67 14.13 -2.72 -11.76
CA ALA A 67 15.42 -3.32 -12.02
C ALA A 67 15.60 -4.66 -11.26
N MET A 68 15.15 -4.71 -10.01
CA MET A 68 15.18 -5.94 -9.18
C MET A 68 14.37 -7.09 -9.78
N THR A 69 13.25 -6.81 -10.44
CA THR A 69 12.41 -7.85 -11.04
C THR A 69 13.04 -8.47 -12.28
N ARG A 70 13.94 -7.74 -12.95
CA ARG A 70 14.73 -8.27 -14.08
C ARG A 70 15.88 -9.13 -13.60
N ASP A 71 16.65 -8.63 -12.63
CA ASP A 71 17.76 -9.36 -12.03
C ASP A 71 17.94 -9.00 -10.56
N ILE A 72 17.82 -9.99 -9.69
CA ILE A 72 17.96 -9.80 -8.24
C ILE A 72 19.38 -9.38 -7.85
N ARG A 73 20.39 -9.65 -8.70
CA ARG A 73 21.79 -9.24 -8.44
C ARG A 73 21.95 -7.73 -8.35
N VAL A 74 21.12 -6.97 -9.09
CA VAL A 74 21.09 -5.49 -9.01
C VAL A 74 20.87 -5.00 -7.57
N VAL A 75 19.90 -5.60 -6.87
CA VAL A 75 19.61 -5.25 -5.47
C VAL A 75 20.74 -5.65 -4.52
N LEU A 76 21.34 -6.81 -4.75
CA LEU A 76 22.42 -7.31 -3.90
C LEU A 76 23.65 -6.39 -4.00
N ILE A 77 23.97 -5.93 -5.21
CA ILE A 77 25.03 -4.95 -5.43
C ILE A 77 24.70 -3.63 -4.74
N LYS A 78 23.45 -3.15 -4.88
CA LYS A 78 23.04 -1.89 -4.26
C LYS A 78 22.99 -1.97 -2.72
N LEU A 79 22.69 -3.13 -2.14
CA LEU A 79 22.79 -3.36 -0.70
C LEU A 79 24.25 -3.36 -0.24
N ALA A 80 25.16 -3.94 -1.04
CA ALA A 80 26.59 -3.94 -0.75
C ALA A 80 27.18 -2.53 -0.82
N ASP A 81 26.86 -1.77 -1.87
CA ASP A 81 27.22 -0.36 -2.03
C ASP A 81 26.69 0.48 -0.85
N ARG A 82 25.41 0.35 -0.52
CA ARG A 82 24.80 1.07 0.61
C ARG A 82 25.48 0.72 1.94
N THR A 83 25.86 -0.55 2.15
CA THR A 83 26.57 -0.96 3.37
C THR A 83 27.95 -0.32 3.43
N HIS A 84 28.67 -0.29 2.32
CA HIS A 84 29.98 0.38 2.24
C HIS A 84 29.82 1.90 2.49
N ASN A 85 28.85 2.54 1.87
CA ASN A 85 28.56 3.96 2.07
C ASN A 85 28.19 4.27 3.53
N MET A 86 27.46 3.40 4.20
CA MET A 86 27.13 3.56 5.62
C MET A 86 28.34 3.42 6.54
N ARG A 87 29.29 2.52 6.23
CA ARG A 87 30.54 2.39 6.98
C ARG A 87 31.44 3.63 6.87
N THR A 88 31.40 4.31 5.72
CA THR A 88 32.21 5.50 5.43
C THR A 88 31.49 6.83 5.68
N LEU A 89 30.27 6.78 6.23
CA LEU A 89 29.38 7.93 6.40
C LEU A 89 29.95 9.04 7.32
N GLY A 90 30.93 8.69 8.16
CA GLY A 90 31.59 9.62 9.08
C GLY A 90 32.23 10.86 8.46
N SER A 91 32.63 10.79 7.18
CA SER A 91 33.23 11.89 6.42
C SER A 91 32.23 12.98 6.01
N LEU A 92 30.94 12.69 6.06
CA LEU A 92 29.89 13.62 5.62
C LEU A 92 29.40 14.54 6.75
N ARG A 93 28.80 15.68 6.37
CA ARG A 93 28.14 16.61 7.30
C ARG A 93 26.98 15.93 8.06
N PRO A 94 26.71 16.33 9.33
CA PRO A 94 25.71 15.68 10.16
C PRO A 94 24.28 15.65 9.58
N ASP A 95 23.89 16.67 8.84
CA ASP A 95 22.60 16.76 8.16
C ASP A 95 22.45 15.71 7.04
N LYS A 96 23.51 15.57 6.22
CA LYS A 96 23.55 14.52 5.18
C LYS A 96 23.59 13.12 5.78
N ARG A 97 24.40 12.90 6.83
CA ARG A 97 24.49 11.62 7.54
C ARG A 97 23.11 11.15 8.03
N ARG A 98 22.37 12.02 8.71
CA ARG A 98 21.03 11.70 9.23
C ARG A 98 20.04 11.36 8.11
N ARG A 99 20.09 12.08 6.98
CA ARG A 99 19.21 11.82 5.84
C ARG A 99 19.47 10.45 5.22
N ILE A 100 20.76 10.13 4.94
CA ILE A 100 21.15 8.84 4.36
C ILE A 100 20.80 7.71 5.32
N ALA A 101 21.06 7.86 6.62
CA ALA A 101 20.72 6.87 7.63
C ALA A 101 19.20 6.64 7.74
N LYS A 102 18.38 7.71 7.65
CA LYS A 102 16.93 7.60 7.64
C LYS A 102 16.43 6.84 6.42
N GLU A 103 16.91 7.19 5.23
CA GLU A 103 16.59 6.48 3.98
C GLU A 103 16.99 5.00 4.06
N THR A 104 18.17 4.70 4.63
CA THR A 104 18.65 3.33 4.81
C THR A 104 17.71 2.53 5.72
N LEU A 105 17.24 3.10 6.84
CA LEU A 105 16.30 2.45 7.74
C LEU A 105 14.91 2.26 7.12
N GLU A 106 14.46 3.19 6.29
CA GLU A 106 13.11 3.16 5.71
C GLU A 106 13.00 2.28 4.46
N ILE A 107 14.08 2.10 3.72
CA ILE A 107 14.09 1.40 2.42
C ILE A 107 14.99 0.17 2.44
N TYR A 108 16.29 0.33 2.72
CA TYR A 108 17.28 -0.74 2.52
C TYR A 108 17.25 -1.81 3.62
N CYS A 109 17.00 -1.44 4.88
CA CYS A 109 16.87 -2.43 5.95
C CYS A 109 15.65 -3.34 5.76
N PRO A 110 14.44 -2.84 5.43
CA PRO A 110 13.31 -3.68 5.08
C PRO A 110 13.56 -4.58 3.88
N LEU A 111 14.24 -4.05 2.86
CA LEU A 111 14.59 -4.79 1.67
C LEU A 111 15.52 -5.97 1.98
N ALA A 112 16.60 -5.71 2.73
CA ALA A 112 17.51 -6.75 3.20
C ALA A 112 16.79 -7.80 4.06
N HIS A 113 15.83 -7.36 4.90
CA HIS A 113 15.00 -8.26 5.70
C HIS A 113 14.11 -9.16 4.83
N ARG A 114 13.46 -8.61 3.81
CA ARG A 114 12.58 -9.35 2.90
C ARG A 114 13.35 -10.38 2.07
N LEU A 115 14.58 -10.04 1.70
CA LEU A 115 15.49 -10.96 1.01
C LEU A 115 16.17 -11.97 1.96
N GLY A 116 15.93 -11.88 3.27
CA GLY A 116 16.48 -12.79 4.28
C GLY A 116 17.93 -12.52 4.64
N ILE A 117 18.56 -11.43 4.18
CA ILE A 117 19.98 -11.12 4.42
C ILE A 117 20.12 -10.42 5.77
N GLU A 118 19.94 -11.20 6.85
CA GLU A 118 19.86 -10.65 8.20
C GLU A 118 21.16 -10.00 8.66
N HIS A 119 22.33 -10.47 8.24
CA HIS A 119 23.61 -9.86 8.63
C HIS A 119 23.74 -8.42 8.10
N ILE A 120 23.43 -8.19 6.82
CA ILE A 120 23.44 -6.84 6.22
C ILE A 120 22.39 -5.95 6.86
N LYS A 121 21.16 -6.46 7.02
CA LYS A 121 20.11 -5.70 7.70
C LYS A 121 20.54 -5.22 9.07
N ASN A 122 21.07 -6.12 9.90
CA ASN A 122 21.48 -5.80 11.27
C ASN A 122 22.62 -4.76 11.29
N GLU A 123 23.58 -4.89 10.38
CA GLU A 123 24.67 -3.94 10.25
C GLU A 123 24.16 -2.56 9.80
N LEU A 124 23.30 -2.51 8.78
CA LEU A 124 22.68 -1.26 8.32
C LEU A 124 21.83 -0.60 9.42
N GLU A 125 21.08 -1.38 10.20
CA GLU A 125 20.31 -0.89 11.34
C GLU A 125 21.19 -0.24 12.41
N ASP A 126 22.29 -0.91 12.80
CA ASP A 126 23.22 -0.41 13.83
C ASP A 126 23.99 0.83 13.35
N LEU A 127 24.52 0.84 12.11
CA LEU A 127 25.19 2.00 11.52
C LEU A 127 24.23 3.20 11.36
N SER A 128 22.99 2.94 10.98
CA SER A 128 21.98 3.99 10.86
C SER A 128 21.60 4.56 12.23
N PHE A 129 21.51 3.72 13.26
CA PHE A 129 21.26 4.15 14.62
C PHE A 129 22.38 5.04 15.15
N GLU A 130 23.64 4.65 14.93
CA GLU A 130 24.81 5.45 15.27
C GLU A 130 24.79 6.82 14.59
N ALA A 131 24.50 6.87 13.29
CA ALA A 131 24.45 8.10 12.52
C ALA A 131 23.29 9.03 12.92
N MET A 132 22.13 8.48 13.27
CA MET A 132 20.93 9.26 13.65
C MET A 132 20.97 9.72 15.12
N HIS A 133 21.45 8.89 16.02
CA HIS A 133 21.43 9.09 17.46
C HIS A 133 22.75 8.77 18.15
N PRO A 134 23.88 9.44 17.80
CA PRO A 134 25.23 9.04 18.23
C PRO A 134 25.37 8.97 19.75
N ARG A 135 24.82 9.95 20.49
CA ARG A 135 24.89 9.94 21.96
C ARG A 135 24.15 8.74 22.60
N ARG A 136 22.97 8.40 22.04
CA ARG A 136 22.19 7.25 22.54
C ARG A 136 22.88 5.93 22.19
N TYR A 137 23.46 5.85 21.02
CA TYR A 137 24.26 4.68 20.57
C TYR A 137 25.43 4.43 21.51
N GLU A 138 26.27 5.44 21.80
CA GLU A 138 27.42 5.29 22.70
C GLU A 138 27.02 4.88 24.13
N VAL A 139 25.97 5.52 24.68
CA VAL A 139 25.47 5.18 26.00
C VAL A 139 25.00 3.72 26.02
N LEU A 140 24.19 3.32 25.05
CA LEU A 140 23.64 1.97 24.97
C LEU A 140 24.77 0.93 24.78
N LYS A 141 25.75 1.23 23.93
CA LYS A 141 26.92 0.38 23.68
C LYS A 141 27.70 0.11 24.99
N LYS A 142 28.01 1.16 25.75
CA LYS A 142 28.69 1.02 27.06
C LYS A 142 27.90 0.17 28.05
N PHE A 143 26.59 0.38 28.14
CA PHE A 143 25.73 -0.44 29.02
C PHE A 143 25.67 -1.89 28.59
N VAL A 144 25.62 -2.19 27.29
CA VAL A 144 25.65 -3.56 26.78
C VAL A 144 26.99 -4.22 27.05
N GLU A 145 28.13 -3.53 26.86
CA GLU A 145 29.49 -4.03 27.14
C GLU A 145 29.65 -4.34 28.63
N GLN A 146 29.21 -3.48 29.52
CA GLN A 146 29.23 -3.73 30.96
C GLN A 146 28.35 -4.91 31.36
N ALA A 147 27.15 -5.01 30.79
CA ALA A 147 26.25 -6.14 31.05
C ALA A 147 26.82 -7.48 30.55
N ARG A 148 27.63 -7.49 29.49
CA ARG A 148 28.30 -8.70 28.95
C ARG A 148 29.32 -9.24 29.92
N GLY A 149 30.17 -8.37 30.48
CA GLY A 149 31.28 -8.81 31.37
C GLY A 149 30.80 -9.60 32.60
N SER A 150 29.67 -9.19 33.19
CA SER A 150 29.10 -9.84 34.38
C SER A 150 28.30 -11.13 34.10
N ARG A 151 28.09 -11.51 32.84
CA ARG A 151 27.17 -12.59 32.44
C ARG A 151 27.81 -13.74 31.68
N GLN A 152 29.10 -13.63 31.38
CA GLN A 152 29.83 -14.60 30.57
C GLN A 152 29.84 -16.01 31.20
N GLU A 153 30.00 -16.09 32.51
CA GLU A 153 29.98 -17.36 33.26
C GLU A 153 28.60 -18.07 33.14
N LEU A 154 27.52 -17.32 33.27
CA LEU A 154 26.16 -17.86 33.15
C LEU A 154 25.85 -18.33 31.73
N ILE A 155 26.28 -17.56 30.70
CA ILE A 155 26.17 -17.97 29.31
C ILE A 155 26.91 -19.28 29.06
N GLN A 156 28.17 -19.37 29.52
CA GLN A 156 28.96 -20.58 29.36
C GLN A 156 28.32 -21.78 30.07
N ARG A 157 27.84 -21.59 31.29
CA ARG A 157 27.14 -22.64 32.05
C ARG A 157 25.90 -23.14 31.29
N ILE A 158 25.02 -22.25 30.84
CA ILE A 158 23.83 -22.63 30.09
C ILE A 158 24.20 -23.34 28.77
N SER A 159 25.22 -22.87 28.05
CA SER A 159 25.70 -23.52 26.84
C SER A 159 26.16 -24.95 27.13
N ASN A 160 26.95 -25.15 28.21
CA ASN A 160 27.43 -26.46 28.59
C ASN A 160 26.29 -27.40 29.01
N ASP A 161 25.34 -26.91 29.82
CA ASP A 161 24.18 -27.68 30.25
C ASP A 161 23.34 -28.17 29.04
N ILE A 162 23.12 -27.29 28.04
CA ILE A 162 22.41 -27.63 26.81
C ILE A 162 23.21 -28.65 25.99
N SER A 163 24.50 -28.41 25.76
CA SER A 163 25.37 -29.32 24.98
C SER A 163 25.38 -30.71 25.59
N GLN A 164 25.70 -30.79 26.88
CA GLN A 164 25.75 -32.06 27.60
C GLN A 164 24.42 -32.82 27.55
N ARG A 165 23.29 -32.08 27.62
CA ARG A 165 21.96 -32.71 27.53
C ARG A 165 21.68 -33.32 26.15
N LEU A 166 22.10 -32.65 25.07
CA LEU A 166 21.99 -33.12 23.70
C LEU A 166 22.93 -34.28 23.40
N ASP A 167 24.18 -34.20 23.88
CA ASP A 167 25.19 -35.25 23.71
C ASP A 167 24.76 -36.55 24.39
N ASN A 168 24.14 -36.48 25.57
CA ASN A 168 23.63 -37.64 26.32
C ASN A 168 22.54 -38.42 25.57
N VAL A 169 21.87 -37.81 24.58
CA VAL A 169 20.84 -38.47 23.74
C VAL A 169 21.32 -38.68 22.30
N GLY A 170 22.63 -38.51 22.06
CA GLY A 170 23.29 -38.75 20.76
C GLY A 170 22.97 -37.69 19.70
N ILE A 171 22.65 -36.47 20.09
CA ILE A 171 22.41 -35.36 19.15
C ILE A 171 23.70 -34.52 19.09
N THR A 172 24.39 -34.62 17.95
CA THR A 172 25.54 -33.75 17.67
C THR A 172 25.08 -32.30 17.57
N ASN A 173 25.77 -31.40 18.25
CA ASN A 173 25.34 -30.01 18.34
C ASN A 173 26.52 -29.03 18.34
N ARG A 174 26.23 -27.80 17.89
CA ARG A 174 27.10 -26.61 18.06
C ARG A 174 26.25 -25.52 18.68
N ILE A 175 26.74 -24.89 19.75
CA ILE A 175 25.99 -23.91 20.53
C ILE A 175 26.81 -22.65 20.70
N TRP A 176 26.15 -21.51 20.50
CA TRP A 176 26.68 -20.20 20.84
C TRP A 176 25.61 -19.22 21.30
N GLY A 177 26.02 -18.30 22.15
CA GLY A 177 25.17 -17.20 22.58
C GLY A 177 24.88 -16.24 21.42
N ARG A 178 23.62 -15.92 21.19
CA ARG A 178 23.21 -14.95 20.18
C ARG A 178 23.32 -13.54 20.74
N GLU A 179 24.07 -12.69 20.07
CA GLU A 179 24.17 -11.28 20.42
C GLU A 179 22.91 -10.49 20.00
N LYS A 180 22.51 -9.54 20.85
CA LYS A 180 21.43 -8.61 20.54
C LYS A 180 22.02 -7.35 19.93
N HIS A 181 21.55 -6.98 18.75
CA HIS A 181 21.94 -5.75 18.06
C HIS A 181 21.42 -4.52 18.80
N LEU A 182 22.21 -3.45 18.82
CA LEU A 182 21.95 -2.24 19.60
C LEU A 182 20.65 -1.54 19.14
N TYR A 183 20.42 -1.48 17.83
CA TYR A 183 19.18 -0.90 17.29
C TYR A 183 17.93 -1.69 17.74
N LYS A 184 17.98 -3.01 17.76
CA LYS A 184 16.85 -3.84 18.23
C LYS A 184 16.56 -3.65 19.72
N ILE A 185 17.60 -3.42 20.54
CA ILE A 185 17.44 -3.08 21.94
C ILE A 185 16.74 -1.70 22.06
N TYR A 186 17.27 -0.70 21.35
CA TYR A 186 16.69 0.65 21.30
C TYR A 186 15.22 0.66 20.85
N GLN A 187 14.88 -0.07 19.79
CA GLN A 187 13.51 -0.21 19.35
C GLN A 187 12.58 -0.81 20.41
N LYS A 188 13.01 -1.89 21.08
CA LYS A 188 12.21 -2.52 22.15
C LYS A 188 11.97 -1.57 23.32
N MET A 189 12.99 -0.77 23.69
CA MET A 189 12.84 0.25 24.74
C MET A 189 11.83 1.33 24.35
N ARG A 190 11.84 1.77 23.07
CA ARG A 190 11.00 2.85 22.59
C ARG A 190 9.55 2.41 22.28
N THR A 191 9.36 1.24 21.65
CA THR A 191 8.03 0.83 21.15
C THR A 191 7.23 0.02 22.14
N LYS A 192 7.91 -0.68 23.09
CA LYS A 192 7.26 -1.55 24.07
C LYS A 192 7.40 -1.03 25.51
N ASP A 193 7.95 0.17 25.66
CA ASP A 193 8.27 0.78 26.97
C ASP A 193 8.99 -0.19 27.94
N GLN A 194 9.85 -1.06 27.39
CA GLN A 194 10.58 -2.06 28.16
C GLN A 194 11.85 -1.45 28.73
N LYS A 195 12.07 -1.65 30.02
CA LYS A 195 13.32 -1.23 30.68
C LYS A 195 14.52 -2.01 30.12
N PHE A 196 15.69 -1.37 30.03
CA PHE A 196 16.93 -1.97 29.52
C PHE A 196 17.25 -3.32 30.19
N HIS A 197 17.15 -3.39 31.53
CA HIS A 197 17.43 -4.63 32.26
C HIS A 197 16.53 -5.78 31.82
N SER A 198 15.23 -5.58 31.67
CA SER A 198 14.31 -6.62 31.24
C SER A 198 14.57 -7.12 29.80
N ILE A 199 15.15 -6.29 28.95
CA ILE A 199 15.56 -6.70 27.60
C ILE A 199 16.86 -7.51 27.64
N MET A 200 17.78 -7.10 28.49
CA MET A 200 19.08 -7.77 28.63
C MET A 200 19.00 -9.07 29.44
N ASP A 201 18.00 -9.24 30.29
CA ASP A 201 17.82 -10.43 31.13
C ASP A 201 17.44 -11.69 30.36
N ILE A 202 17.12 -11.58 29.07
CA ILE A 202 16.83 -12.73 28.21
C ILE A 202 18.12 -13.20 27.54
N TYR A 203 18.54 -14.42 27.84
CA TYR A 203 19.68 -15.07 27.21
C TYR A 203 19.22 -15.82 25.97
N ALA A 204 19.80 -15.52 24.82
CA ALA A 204 19.45 -16.16 23.57
C ALA A 204 20.60 -17.06 23.09
N PHE A 205 20.27 -18.28 22.70
CA PHE A 205 21.21 -19.28 22.19
C PHE A 205 20.74 -19.76 20.81
N ARG A 206 21.74 -20.02 19.96
CA ARG A 206 21.54 -20.73 18.71
C ARG A 206 22.15 -22.13 18.88
N VAL A 207 21.38 -23.14 18.55
CA VAL A 207 21.75 -24.55 18.62
C VAL A 207 21.63 -25.14 17.23
N ILE A 208 22.73 -25.55 16.64
CA ILE A 208 22.77 -26.19 15.34
C ILE A 208 22.89 -27.68 15.52
N VAL A 209 22.04 -28.43 14.84
CA VAL A 209 21.97 -29.89 14.83
C VAL A 209 21.99 -30.41 13.39
N ASN A 210 22.18 -31.74 13.23
CA ASN A 210 22.42 -32.31 11.90
C ASN A 210 21.15 -32.48 11.04
N SER A 211 19.97 -32.65 11.65
CA SER A 211 18.73 -32.95 10.93
C SER A 211 17.52 -32.23 11.50
N VAL A 212 16.45 -32.15 10.70
CA VAL A 212 15.14 -31.63 11.15
C VAL A 212 14.57 -32.47 12.30
N ASP A 213 14.71 -33.80 12.23
CA ASP A 213 14.31 -34.70 13.32
C ASP A 213 15.04 -34.36 14.63
N ASP A 214 16.34 -34.11 14.55
CA ASP A 214 17.12 -33.69 15.71
C ASP A 214 16.70 -32.34 16.28
N CYS A 215 16.16 -31.42 15.44
CA CYS A 215 15.58 -30.17 15.95
C CYS A 215 14.38 -30.47 16.86
N TYR A 216 13.44 -31.33 16.43
CA TYR A 216 12.25 -31.69 17.22
C TYR A 216 12.60 -32.53 18.47
N ARG A 217 13.51 -33.49 18.33
CA ARG A 217 14.05 -34.27 19.46
C ARG A 217 14.76 -33.34 20.45
N GLY A 218 15.57 -32.41 19.94
CA GLY A 218 16.27 -31.40 20.71
C GLY A 218 15.33 -30.48 21.49
N LEU A 219 14.21 -30.06 20.90
CA LEU A 219 13.19 -29.27 21.59
C LEU A 219 12.65 -30.00 22.82
N GLY A 220 12.37 -31.29 22.71
CA GLY A 220 11.94 -32.12 23.84
C GLY A 220 12.99 -32.18 24.95
N GLN A 221 14.29 -32.30 24.59
CA GLN A 221 15.38 -32.30 25.56
C GLN A 221 15.55 -30.93 26.25
N MET A 222 15.38 -29.82 25.50
CA MET A 222 15.38 -28.47 26.09
C MET A 222 14.29 -28.28 27.11
N HIS A 223 13.05 -28.72 26.81
CA HIS A 223 11.90 -28.62 27.72
C HIS A 223 12.02 -29.54 28.94
N SER A 224 12.80 -30.63 28.83
CA SER A 224 13.15 -31.47 29.97
C SER A 224 14.19 -30.82 30.86
N LEU A 225 15.15 -30.11 30.26
CA LEU A 225 16.22 -29.40 30.99
C LEU A 225 15.68 -28.15 31.71
N TYR A 226 14.95 -27.31 30.97
CA TYR A 226 14.40 -26.05 31.47
C TYR A 226 12.89 -25.97 31.15
N LYS A 227 12.07 -25.49 32.09
CA LYS A 227 10.61 -25.45 31.89
C LYS A 227 10.22 -24.39 30.87
N PRO A 228 9.46 -24.76 29.82
CA PRO A 228 9.02 -23.81 28.81
C PRO A 228 8.02 -22.79 29.36
N ARG A 229 8.08 -21.56 28.84
CA ARG A 229 7.09 -20.53 29.10
C ARG A 229 5.86 -20.76 28.21
N PRO A 230 4.63 -20.85 28.76
CA PRO A 230 3.43 -21.08 27.97
C PRO A 230 3.26 -20.08 26.83
N GLY A 231 2.86 -20.57 25.65
CA GLY A 231 2.63 -19.75 24.46
C GLY A 231 3.90 -19.12 23.85
N LYS A 232 5.11 -19.56 24.22
CA LYS A 232 6.38 -19.03 23.70
C LYS A 232 7.16 -20.01 22.83
N VAL A 233 6.53 -21.09 22.41
CA VAL A 233 7.07 -21.99 21.40
C VAL A 233 6.59 -21.54 20.02
N LYS A 234 7.49 -21.49 19.06
CA LYS A 234 7.20 -21.12 17.67
C LYS A 234 7.90 -22.09 16.74
N ASP A 235 7.14 -22.71 15.88
CA ASP A 235 7.62 -23.64 14.89
C ASP A 235 7.68 -22.96 13.52
N TYR A 236 8.86 -22.48 13.18
CA TYR A 236 9.16 -21.93 11.85
C TYR A 236 9.80 -22.95 10.91
N ILE A 237 9.91 -24.24 11.33
CA ILE A 237 10.29 -25.32 10.42
C ILE A 237 9.07 -25.78 9.65
N ALA A 238 7.97 -26.07 10.36
CA ALA A 238 6.70 -26.45 9.76
C ALA A 238 6.06 -25.29 8.98
N VAL A 239 6.17 -24.05 9.50
CA VAL A 239 5.62 -22.84 8.88
C VAL A 239 6.71 -21.79 8.76
N PRO A 240 7.57 -21.86 7.69
CA PRO A 240 8.64 -20.91 7.50
C PRO A 240 8.14 -19.49 7.30
N ARG A 241 8.90 -18.49 7.76
CA ARG A 241 8.59 -17.07 7.55
C ARG A 241 8.64 -16.68 6.07
N ALA A 242 8.05 -15.55 5.71
CA ALA A 242 8.03 -15.01 4.34
C ALA A 242 9.43 -14.85 3.72
N ASN A 243 10.44 -14.53 4.51
CA ASN A 243 11.83 -14.43 4.09
C ASN A 243 12.59 -15.78 4.06
N GLY A 244 11.88 -16.90 4.19
CA GLY A 244 12.48 -18.24 4.18
C GLY A 244 13.13 -18.69 5.50
N TYR A 245 13.09 -17.86 6.55
CA TYR A 245 13.67 -18.21 7.85
C TYR A 245 12.97 -19.43 8.47
N GLN A 246 13.76 -20.41 8.89
CA GLN A 246 13.31 -21.64 9.56
C GLN A 246 14.06 -21.82 10.88
N ALA A 247 13.35 -22.18 11.93
CA ALA A 247 13.88 -22.56 13.24
C ALA A 247 12.77 -23.06 14.15
N LEU A 248 13.07 -23.93 15.11
CA LEU A 248 12.24 -24.09 16.30
C LEU A 248 12.71 -23.07 17.35
N GLN A 249 11.83 -22.19 17.77
CA GLN A 249 12.13 -21.20 18.81
C GLN A 249 11.34 -21.51 20.06
N THR A 250 12.01 -21.53 21.20
CA THR A 250 11.36 -21.69 22.50
C THR A 250 11.95 -20.73 23.52
N SER A 251 11.14 -20.30 24.47
CA SER A 251 11.59 -19.53 25.64
C SER A 251 11.30 -20.31 26.91
N MET A 252 12.30 -20.45 27.74
CA MET A 252 12.29 -21.30 28.95
C MET A 252 12.75 -20.50 30.16
N ILE A 253 12.55 -21.07 31.35
CA ILE A 253 13.09 -20.54 32.60
C ILE A 253 14.36 -21.32 32.92
N GLY A 254 15.50 -20.67 32.78
CA GLY A 254 16.82 -21.22 33.07
C GLY A 254 17.23 -21.10 34.55
N PRO A 255 18.52 -21.30 34.84
CA PRO A 255 19.09 -21.15 36.19
C PRO A 255 18.79 -19.78 36.78
N HIS A 256 18.56 -19.71 38.09
CA HIS A 256 18.21 -18.50 38.83
C HIS A 256 16.95 -17.77 38.33
N GLY A 257 16.03 -18.48 37.62
CA GLY A 257 14.78 -17.91 37.12
C GLY A 257 14.94 -17.00 35.88
N VAL A 258 16.12 -16.99 35.24
CA VAL A 258 16.33 -16.13 34.06
C VAL A 258 15.69 -16.70 32.80
N PRO A 259 15.07 -15.88 31.95
CA PRO A 259 14.54 -16.34 30.67
C PRO A 259 15.65 -16.71 29.69
N VAL A 260 15.55 -17.93 29.14
CA VAL A 260 16.45 -18.46 28.12
C VAL A 260 15.68 -18.67 26.83
N GLU A 261 16.09 -18.04 25.75
CA GLU A 261 15.57 -18.28 24.40
C GLU A 261 16.52 -19.22 23.65
N VAL A 262 15.99 -20.28 23.04
CA VAL A 262 16.75 -21.20 22.21
C VAL A 262 16.16 -21.26 20.82
N HIS A 263 17.02 -21.16 19.81
CA HIS A 263 16.71 -21.36 18.40
C HIS A 263 17.42 -22.64 17.94
N LEU A 264 16.64 -23.69 17.64
CA LEU A 264 17.18 -24.93 17.08
C LEU A 264 17.03 -24.88 15.56
N GLN A 265 18.12 -25.16 14.86
CA GLN A 265 18.23 -25.09 13.41
C GLN A 265 19.17 -26.16 12.89
N THR A 266 19.04 -26.55 11.62
CA THR A 266 20.10 -27.26 10.90
C THR A 266 21.11 -26.25 10.36
N GLU A 267 22.28 -26.74 9.90
CA GLU A 267 23.29 -25.89 9.27
C GLU A 267 22.76 -25.19 8.01
N GLU A 268 21.95 -25.89 7.21
CA GLU A 268 21.28 -25.33 6.03
C GLU A 268 20.30 -24.22 6.41
N MET A 269 19.49 -24.42 7.45
CA MET A 269 18.57 -23.37 7.95
C MET A 269 19.32 -22.15 8.48
N GLU A 270 20.47 -22.35 9.11
CA GLU A 270 21.32 -21.25 9.58
C GLU A 270 21.86 -20.43 8.40
N GLN A 271 22.37 -21.09 7.37
CA GLN A 271 22.87 -20.41 6.17
C GLN A 271 21.76 -19.59 5.49
N VAL A 272 20.55 -20.15 5.35
CA VAL A 272 19.40 -19.41 4.83
C VAL A 272 19.02 -18.24 5.77
N ALA A 273 19.13 -18.42 7.08
CA ALA A 273 18.82 -17.36 8.05
C ALA A 273 19.83 -16.19 8.02
N GLU A 274 21.09 -16.43 7.68
CA GLU A 274 22.14 -15.40 7.61
C GLU A 274 22.24 -14.78 6.21
N MET A 275 22.20 -15.61 5.17
CA MET A 275 22.46 -15.21 3.79
C MET A 275 21.18 -15.00 2.96
N GLY A 276 20.02 -15.50 3.41
CA GLY A 276 18.75 -15.37 2.70
C GLY A 276 18.82 -15.96 1.29
N VAL A 277 18.38 -15.15 0.32
CA VAL A 277 18.36 -15.56 -1.10
C VAL A 277 19.75 -15.84 -1.67
N THR A 278 20.80 -15.33 -1.05
CA THR A 278 22.20 -15.55 -1.52
C THR A 278 22.76 -16.91 -1.10
N ALA A 279 22.14 -17.62 -0.15
CA ALA A 279 22.57 -18.95 0.26
C ALA A 279 22.63 -19.96 -0.91
N HIS A 280 21.77 -19.78 -1.91
CA HIS A 280 21.71 -20.67 -3.07
C HIS A 280 22.96 -20.63 -3.97
N TRP A 281 23.65 -19.47 -4.09
CA TRP A 281 24.86 -19.40 -4.90
C TRP A 281 26.01 -20.23 -4.33
N VAL A 282 26.00 -20.46 -3.02
CA VAL A 282 26.99 -21.34 -2.34
C VAL A 282 26.79 -22.81 -2.75
N TYR A 283 25.52 -23.23 -3.02
CA TYR A 283 25.20 -24.63 -3.38
C TYR A 283 25.27 -24.93 -4.88
N LYS A 284 25.25 -23.93 -5.75
CA LYS A 284 25.23 -24.12 -7.21
C LYS A 284 26.52 -24.79 -7.74
N GLU A 285 27.62 -24.69 -7.01
CA GLU A 285 28.87 -25.42 -7.29
C GLU A 285 28.75 -26.93 -7.08
N GLY A 286 27.69 -27.42 -6.41
CA GLY A 286 27.43 -28.84 -6.11
C GLY A 286 26.47 -29.58 -7.06
N GLY A 287 25.95 -28.95 -8.12
CA GLY A 287 25.24 -29.64 -9.22
C GLY A 287 23.78 -30.06 -8.96
N LYS A 288 23.12 -29.65 -7.87
CA LYS A 288 21.67 -29.87 -7.65
C LYS A 288 20.85 -28.65 -8.04
N ASN A 289 19.95 -28.85 -8.98
CA ASN A 289 19.10 -27.79 -9.62
C ASN A 289 17.84 -27.43 -8.83
N ASP A 290 17.76 -27.67 -7.54
CA ASP A 290 16.57 -27.35 -6.74
C ASP A 290 16.65 -25.91 -6.22
N SER A 291 15.80 -25.03 -6.76
CA SER A 291 15.63 -23.68 -6.23
C SER A 291 15.18 -23.74 -4.77
N THR A 292 15.92 -23.09 -3.86
CA THR A 292 15.55 -23.08 -2.44
C THR A 292 14.21 -22.39 -2.23
N THR A 293 13.49 -22.81 -1.18
CA THR A 293 12.21 -22.19 -0.78
C THR A 293 12.32 -20.67 -0.60
N ALA A 294 13.46 -20.17 -0.15
CA ALA A 294 13.73 -18.74 0.01
C ALA A 294 13.77 -17.99 -1.34
N GLN A 295 14.41 -18.57 -2.35
CA GLN A 295 14.49 -17.97 -3.68
C GLN A 295 13.12 -17.91 -4.38
N VAL A 296 12.36 -19.02 -4.33
CA VAL A 296 10.99 -19.06 -4.88
C VAL A 296 10.10 -18.01 -4.21
N ARG A 297 10.23 -17.81 -2.91
CA ARG A 297 9.48 -16.80 -2.16
C ARG A 297 9.90 -15.38 -2.55
N ALA A 298 11.19 -15.13 -2.69
CA ALA A 298 11.70 -13.82 -3.13
C ALA A 298 11.22 -13.50 -4.54
N GLN A 299 11.24 -14.46 -5.48
CA GLN A 299 10.72 -14.28 -6.83
C GLN A 299 9.21 -13.97 -6.85
N ARG A 300 8.41 -14.71 -6.07
CA ARG A 300 6.96 -14.43 -5.94
C ARG A 300 6.70 -13.03 -5.37
N TRP A 301 7.47 -12.63 -4.38
CA TRP A 301 7.35 -11.29 -3.83
C TRP A 301 7.74 -10.20 -4.85
N LEU A 302 8.83 -10.38 -5.60
CA LEU A 302 9.20 -9.47 -6.68
C LEU A 302 8.09 -9.38 -7.73
N GLN A 303 7.48 -10.50 -8.10
CA GLN A 303 6.36 -10.52 -9.02
C GLN A 303 5.15 -9.75 -8.48
N SER A 304 4.84 -9.86 -7.18
CA SER A 304 3.76 -9.08 -6.56
C SER A 304 4.00 -7.57 -6.64
N LEU A 305 5.26 -7.13 -6.56
CA LEU A 305 5.62 -5.71 -6.72
C LEU A 305 5.42 -5.21 -8.16
N VAL A 306 5.68 -6.07 -9.17
CA VAL A 306 5.35 -5.77 -10.58
C VAL A 306 3.84 -5.62 -10.77
N ASP A 307 3.08 -6.55 -10.22
CA ASP A 307 1.61 -6.51 -10.30
C ASP A 307 1.04 -5.23 -9.67
N ILE A 308 1.59 -4.80 -8.52
CA ILE A 308 1.24 -3.53 -7.90
C ILE A 308 1.57 -2.37 -8.82
N GLN A 309 2.76 -2.36 -9.45
CA GLN A 309 3.22 -1.29 -10.32
C GLN A 309 2.35 -1.13 -11.57
N GLN A 310 1.94 -2.23 -12.21
CA GLN A 310 1.13 -2.19 -13.43
C GLN A 310 -0.28 -1.65 -13.19
N ASN A 311 -0.79 -1.77 -11.96
CA ASN A 311 -2.17 -1.47 -11.62
C ASN A 311 -2.35 -0.17 -10.82
N VAL A 312 -1.28 0.55 -10.50
CA VAL A 312 -1.33 1.81 -9.73
C VAL A 312 -0.99 2.99 -10.62
N GLY A 313 -1.94 3.91 -10.78
CA GLY A 313 -1.79 5.09 -11.63
C GLY A 313 -1.02 6.26 -11.00
N ASN A 314 -0.73 6.22 -9.67
CA ASN A 314 -0.09 7.32 -8.94
C ASN A 314 1.11 6.81 -8.14
N SER A 315 2.23 7.54 -8.26
CA SER A 315 3.50 7.20 -7.59
C SER A 315 3.41 7.16 -6.06
N PHE A 316 2.58 7.99 -5.43
CA PHE A 316 2.38 7.98 -3.96
C PHE A 316 1.67 6.71 -3.49
N GLU A 317 0.61 6.31 -4.19
CA GLU A 317 -0.13 5.09 -3.89
C GLU A 317 0.74 3.84 -4.07
N PHE A 318 1.64 3.85 -5.05
CA PHE A 318 2.62 2.80 -5.23
C PHE A 318 3.50 2.61 -4.00
N ILE A 319 4.06 3.71 -3.44
CA ILE A 319 4.89 3.63 -2.22
C ILE A 319 4.11 3.13 -1.01
N GLU A 320 2.87 3.60 -0.80
CA GLU A 320 2.07 3.13 0.33
C GLU A 320 1.79 1.64 0.23
N ASN A 321 1.42 1.16 -0.97
CA ASN A 321 1.19 -0.27 -1.21
C ASN A 321 2.48 -1.08 -1.01
N VAL A 322 3.61 -0.60 -1.51
CA VAL A 322 4.90 -1.27 -1.32
C VAL A 322 5.36 -1.23 0.14
N LYS A 323 5.18 -0.11 0.85
CA LYS A 323 5.49 -0.05 2.30
C LYS A 323 4.67 -1.04 3.10
N SER A 324 3.41 -1.26 2.76
CA SER A 324 2.58 -2.27 3.43
C SER A 324 3.10 -3.70 3.21
N GLU A 325 3.71 -3.97 2.07
CA GLU A 325 4.35 -5.27 1.74
C GLU A 325 5.72 -5.47 2.41
N PHE A 326 6.39 -4.39 2.85
CA PHE A 326 7.70 -4.52 3.52
C PHE A 326 7.61 -4.88 5.02
N PHE A 327 6.54 -4.52 5.70
CA PHE A 327 6.46 -4.58 7.17
C PHE A 327 5.30 -5.39 7.77
N PRO A 328 4.71 -6.40 7.12
CA PRO A 328 3.61 -7.08 7.76
C PRO A 328 4.13 -7.89 8.96
N LYS A 329 3.47 -7.72 10.11
CA LYS A 329 3.36 -8.83 11.02
C LYS A 329 2.46 -9.84 10.32
N GLU A 330 2.94 -11.04 10.10
CA GLU A 330 2.27 -12.07 9.32
C GLU A 330 1.33 -12.89 10.20
N ILE A 331 0.19 -13.25 9.65
CA ILE A 331 -0.70 -14.28 10.16
C ILE A 331 -0.73 -15.45 9.17
N TYR A 332 -0.91 -16.65 9.67
CA TYR A 332 -0.99 -17.88 8.89
C TYR A 332 -2.37 -18.46 9.05
N VAL A 333 -3.12 -18.49 7.95
CA VAL A 333 -4.51 -18.91 7.90
C VAL A 333 -4.63 -20.15 7.02
N PHE A 334 -5.51 -21.07 7.37
CA PHE A 334 -5.66 -22.34 6.66
C PHE A 334 -6.85 -22.31 5.71
N THR A 335 -6.69 -22.90 4.52
CA THR A 335 -7.83 -23.26 3.68
C THR A 335 -8.47 -24.54 4.21
N PRO A 336 -9.72 -24.87 3.83
CA PRO A 336 -10.37 -26.14 4.22
C PRO A 336 -9.58 -27.38 3.79
N LYS A 337 -8.74 -27.26 2.74
CA LYS A 337 -7.84 -28.33 2.25
C LYS A 337 -6.51 -28.40 3.02
N GLY A 338 -6.34 -27.66 4.11
CA GLY A 338 -5.12 -27.62 4.91
C GLY A 338 -3.95 -26.81 4.32
N ARG A 339 -4.15 -26.09 3.19
CA ARG A 339 -3.12 -25.23 2.63
C ARG A 339 -2.97 -23.96 3.49
N ILE A 340 -1.74 -23.61 3.82
CA ILE A 340 -1.43 -22.41 4.58
C ILE A 340 -1.38 -21.20 3.62
N VAL A 341 -2.09 -20.14 3.99
CA VAL A 341 -2.07 -18.83 3.31
C VAL A 341 -1.48 -17.81 4.29
N GLU A 342 -0.40 -17.18 3.87
CA GLU A 342 0.26 -16.11 4.62
C GLU A 342 -0.38 -14.76 4.27
N LEU A 343 -0.76 -13.99 5.28
CA LEU A 343 -1.41 -12.70 5.16
C LEU A 343 -0.79 -11.69 6.14
N PRO A 344 -0.83 -10.38 5.86
CA PRO A 344 -0.44 -9.37 6.84
C PRO A 344 -1.43 -9.35 8.02
N MET A 345 -0.92 -8.99 9.21
CA MET A 345 -1.75 -8.83 10.41
C MET A 345 -2.81 -7.75 10.17
N GLY A 346 -4.05 -8.05 10.54
CA GLY A 346 -5.20 -7.19 10.26
C GLY A 346 -5.89 -7.52 8.94
N ALA A 347 -5.36 -8.47 8.15
CA ALA A 347 -6.02 -8.93 6.93
C ALA A 347 -7.39 -9.57 7.23
N THR A 348 -8.34 -9.35 6.35
CA THR A 348 -9.73 -9.78 6.48
C THR A 348 -10.02 -11.02 5.63
N ALA A 349 -11.23 -11.56 5.75
CA ALA A 349 -11.67 -12.68 4.92
C ALA A 349 -11.66 -12.35 3.42
N VAL A 350 -11.88 -11.08 3.04
CA VAL A 350 -11.76 -10.62 1.65
C VAL A 350 -10.30 -10.67 1.19
N ASP A 351 -9.35 -10.22 2.01
CA ASP A 351 -7.93 -10.34 1.70
C ASP A 351 -7.52 -11.79 1.47
N PHE A 352 -8.02 -12.71 2.31
CA PHE A 352 -7.79 -14.14 2.17
C PHE A 352 -8.38 -14.67 0.85
N ALA A 353 -9.61 -14.30 0.49
CA ALA A 353 -10.23 -14.70 -0.76
C ALA A 353 -9.39 -14.33 -1.98
N TYR A 354 -8.90 -13.09 -2.06
CA TYR A 354 -8.00 -12.63 -3.12
C TYR A 354 -6.60 -13.26 -3.06
N ALA A 355 -6.13 -13.64 -1.88
CA ALA A 355 -4.87 -14.36 -1.75
C ALA A 355 -4.95 -15.79 -2.29
N VAL A 356 -6.11 -16.44 -2.16
CA VAL A 356 -6.38 -17.77 -2.73
C VAL A 356 -6.46 -17.68 -4.26
N HIS A 357 -7.42 -16.91 -4.79
CA HIS A 357 -7.57 -16.65 -6.22
C HIS A 357 -8.38 -15.36 -6.47
N SER A 358 -8.11 -14.67 -7.58
CA SER A 358 -8.84 -13.44 -7.92
C SER A 358 -10.34 -13.71 -8.12
N ASP A 359 -10.72 -14.83 -8.75
CA ASP A 359 -12.11 -15.18 -8.97
C ASP A 359 -12.85 -15.50 -7.66
N VAL A 360 -12.17 -16.16 -6.70
CA VAL A 360 -12.73 -16.38 -5.36
C VAL A 360 -13.00 -15.06 -4.66
N GLY A 361 -12.08 -14.09 -4.80
CA GLY A 361 -12.25 -12.75 -4.27
C GLY A 361 -13.39 -11.98 -4.94
N ASN A 362 -13.46 -12.03 -6.29
CA ASN A 362 -14.50 -11.32 -7.05
C ASN A 362 -15.91 -11.84 -6.77
N HIS A 363 -16.06 -13.14 -6.54
CA HIS A 363 -17.35 -13.80 -6.30
C HIS A 363 -17.65 -14.07 -4.80
N CYS A 364 -16.87 -13.51 -3.89
CA CYS A 364 -17.02 -13.69 -2.45
C CYS A 364 -18.32 -13.08 -1.94
N VAL A 365 -19.12 -13.88 -1.23
CA VAL A 365 -20.40 -13.47 -0.60
C VAL A 365 -20.30 -13.49 0.92
N ALA A 366 -19.70 -14.55 1.46
CA ALA A 366 -19.58 -14.76 2.89
C ALA A 366 -18.28 -15.51 3.22
N ALA A 367 -17.92 -15.48 4.49
CA ALA A 367 -16.84 -16.29 5.03
C ALA A 367 -17.34 -17.12 6.21
N VAL A 368 -16.76 -18.31 6.35
CA VAL A 368 -16.97 -19.22 7.47
C VAL A 368 -15.61 -19.50 8.10
N VAL A 369 -15.46 -19.20 9.37
CA VAL A 369 -14.23 -19.43 10.14
C VAL A 369 -14.56 -20.42 11.25
N GLU A 370 -13.80 -21.52 11.33
CA GLU A 370 -14.03 -22.57 12.33
C GLU A 370 -15.51 -23.05 12.37
N HIS A 371 -16.12 -23.22 11.20
CA HIS A 371 -17.53 -23.62 11.01
C HIS A 371 -18.58 -22.61 11.51
N LYS A 372 -18.20 -21.34 11.72
CA LYS A 372 -19.11 -20.26 12.09
C LYS A 372 -19.11 -19.16 11.05
N PRO A 373 -20.26 -18.54 10.75
CA PRO A 373 -20.30 -17.35 9.90
C PRO A 373 -19.36 -16.27 10.45
N TYR A 374 -18.59 -15.64 9.56
CA TYR A 374 -17.59 -14.66 9.94
C TYR A 374 -17.75 -13.39 9.10
N PRO A 375 -17.78 -12.20 9.73
CA PRO A 375 -17.90 -10.94 8.99
C PRO A 375 -16.73 -10.72 8.04
N LEU A 376 -17.02 -10.33 6.78
CA LEU A 376 -15.99 -10.09 5.77
C LEU A 376 -15.00 -8.98 6.15
N SER A 377 -15.42 -8.00 6.96
CA SER A 377 -14.61 -6.87 7.42
C SER A 377 -13.78 -7.15 8.66
N GLN A 378 -14.01 -8.27 9.34
CA GLN A 378 -13.29 -8.60 10.57
C GLN A 378 -11.91 -9.16 10.26
N ALA A 379 -10.90 -8.72 11.02
CA ALA A 379 -9.53 -9.19 10.88
C ALA A 379 -9.40 -10.66 11.31
N LEU A 380 -8.69 -11.45 10.49
CA LEU A 380 -8.38 -12.84 10.74
C LEU A 380 -7.23 -12.99 11.75
N GLU A 381 -7.23 -14.12 12.46
CA GLU A 381 -6.20 -14.49 13.42
C GLU A 381 -5.38 -15.69 12.91
N SER A 382 -4.13 -15.77 13.38
CA SER A 382 -3.24 -16.87 12.99
C SER A 382 -3.76 -18.21 13.54
N GLY A 383 -3.81 -19.23 12.68
CA GLY A 383 -4.27 -20.57 13.04
C GLY A 383 -5.72 -20.87 12.64
N GLN A 384 -6.50 -19.88 12.23
CA GLN A 384 -7.88 -20.06 11.81
C GLN A 384 -7.99 -20.80 10.47
N ALA A 385 -8.99 -21.67 10.36
CA ALA A 385 -9.40 -22.29 9.10
C ALA A 385 -10.54 -21.47 8.49
N VAL A 386 -10.32 -20.95 7.27
CA VAL A 386 -11.24 -20.04 6.59
C VAL A 386 -11.77 -20.66 5.31
N GLU A 387 -13.08 -20.70 5.19
CA GLU A 387 -13.80 -21.08 3.97
C GLU A 387 -14.52 -19.86 3.39
N ILE A 388 -14.36 -19.64 2.08
CA ILE A 388 -15.03 -18.56 1.37
C ILE A 388 -16.21 -19.12 0.60
N VAL A 389 -17.37 -18.54 0.85
CA VAL A 389 -18.60 -18.83 0.10
C VAL A 389 -18.66 -17.89 -1.09
N THR A 390 -18.80 -18.47 -2.29
CA THR A 390 -18.84 -17.72 -3.56
C THR A 390 -20.17 -17.88 -4.26
N SER A 391 -20.57 -16.88 -5.05
CA SER A 391 -21.73 -16.90 -5.95
C SER A 391 -21.37 -16.30 -7.29
N GLU A 392 -21.81 -16.91 -8.39
CA GLU A 392 -21.51 -16.46 -9.77
C GLU A 392 -21.98 -15.03 -10.05
N ASN A 393 -23.05 -14.59 -9.39
CA ASN A 393 -23.64 -13.26 -9.58
C ASN A 393 -23.11 -12.21 -8.58
N ALA A 394 -22.18 -12.58 -7.71
CA ALA A 394 -21.61 -11.65 -6.74
C ALA A 394 -20.49 -10.82 -7.36
N HIS A 395 -20.40 -9.57 -6.90
CA HIS A 395 -19.39 -8.62 -7.34
C HIS A 395 -18.76 -7.91 -6.13
N PRO A 396 -17.50 -7.47 -6.23
CA PRO A 396 -16.84 -6.72 -5.17
C PRO A 396 -17.56 -5.41 -4.85
N SER A 397 -17.75 -5.14 -3.57
CA SER A 397 -18.29 -3.86 -3.12
C SER A 397 -17.20 -2.79 -2.99
N VAL A 398 -17.53 -1.53 -3.33
CA VAL A 398 -16.66 -0.37 -3.11
C VAL A 398 -16.29 -0.23 -1.62
N SER A 399 -17.21 -0.57 -0.71
CA SER A 399 -16.99 -0.52 0.74
C SER A 399 -15.85 -1.43 1.22
N TRP A 400 -15.50 -2.48 0.46
CA TRP A 400 -14.39 -3.37 0.81
C TRP A 400 -13.04 -2.66 0.83
N LEU A 401 -12.88 -1.59 0.01
CA LEU A 401 -11.66 -0.80 -0.01
C LEU A 401 -11.35 -0.10 1.34
N ASN A 402 -12.36 0.06 2.20
CA ASN A 402 -12.20 0.71 3.50
C ASN A 402 -11.54 -0.20 4.55
N PHE A 403 -11.62 -1.53 4.40
CA PHE A 403 -11.12 -2.46 5.41
C PHE A 403 -10.11 -3.47 4.89
N VAL A 404 -9.99 -3.70 3.58
CA VAL A 404 -8.94 -4.59 3.05
C VAL A 404 -7.56 -3.99 3.28
N VAL A 405 -6.62 -4.84 3.66
CA VAL A 405 -5.25 -4.46 4.04
C VAL A 405 -4.26 -4.75 2.92
N THR A 406 -4.46 -5.86 2.16
CA THR A 406 -3.51 -6.28 1.15
C THR A 406 -3.57 -5.43 -0.11
N ALA A 407 -2.40 -5.06 -0.65
CA ALA A 407 -2.29 -4.36 -1.92
C ALA A 407 -2.95 -5.15 -3.07
N ARG A 408 -2.82 -6.49 -3.05
CA ARG A 408 -3.43 -7.40 -4.04
C ARG A 408 -4.96 -7.27 -4.06
N ALA A 409 -5.63 -7.35 -2.90
CA ALA A 409 -7.08 -7.20 -2.82
C ALA A 409 -7.52 -5.82 -3.30
N ARG A 410 -6.90 -4.73 -2.80
CA ARG A 410 -7.20 -3.36 -3.22
C ARG A 410 -7.10 -3.16 -4.72
N THR A 411 -6.01 -3.62 -5.32
CA THR A 411 -5.76 -3.48 -6.76
C THR A 411 -6.77 -4.26 -7.57
N ARG A 412 -7.08 -5.52 -7.20
CA ARG A 412 -8.04 -6.36 -7.91
C ARG A 412 -9.47 -5.83 -7.80
N ILE A 413 -9.88 -5.37 -6.61
CA ILE A 413 -11.19 -4.74 -6.42
C ILE A 413 -11.33 -3.50 -7.30
N ARG A 414 -10.34 -2.59 -7.28
CA ARG A 414 -10.37 -1.38 -8.12
C ARG A 414 -10.40 -1.69 -9.61
N HIS A 415 -9.61 -2.66 -10.04
CA HIS A 415 -9.61 -3.10 -11.44
C HIS A 415 -10.98 -3.64 -11.86
N PHE A 416 -11.60 -4.51 -11.06
CA PHE A 416 -12.91 -5.06 -11.33
C PHE A 416 -14.00 -3.96 -11.39
N LEU A 417 -13.99 -3.05 -10.42
CA LEU A 417 -14.93 -1.93 -10.38
C LEU A 417 -14.75 -0.95 -11.56
N LYS A 418 -13.51 -0.80 -12.04
CA LYS A 418 -13.23 0.00 -13.26
C LYS A 418 -13.79 -0.67 -14.51
N LEU A 419 -13.66 -1.99 -14.63
CA LEU A 419 -14.24 -2.75 -15.75
C LEU A 419 -15.76 -2.67 -15.74
N LEU A 420 -16.42 -2.86 -14.59
CA LEU A 420 -17.88 -2.70 -14.47
C LEU A 420 -18.36 -1.31 -14.90
N ARG A 421 -17.67 -0.25 -14.47
CA ARG A 421 -17.99 1.12 -14.89
C ARG A 421 -17.75 1.33 -16.39
N ALA A 422 -16.77 0.66 -16.96
CA ALA A 422 -16.52 0.72 -18.40
C ALA A 422 -17.65 0.05 -19.18
N ASP A 423 -18.11 -1.13 -18.77
CA ASP A 423 -19.23 -1.83 -19.41
C ASP A 423 -20.54 -1.05 -19.30
N ASP A 424 -20.85 -0.47 -18.13
CA ASP A 424 -22.00 0.42 -17.95
C ASP A 424 -21.88 1.68 -18.83
N SER A 425 -20.68 2.23 -18.97
CA SER A 425 -20.41 3.39 -19.82
C SER A 425 -20.57 3.04 -21.31
N VAL A 426 -20.11 1.86 -21.74
CA VAL A 426 -20.29 1.37 -23.11
C VAL A 426 -21.78 1.22 -23.44
N GLN A 427 -22.56 0.60 -22.55
CA GLN A 427 -24.01 0.45 -22.78
C GLN A 427 -24.74 1.81 -22.79
N THR A 428 -24.34 2.71 -21.88
CA THR A 428 -24.91 4.08 -21.83
C THR A 428 -24.56 4.85 -23.10
N GLY A 429 -23.32 4.84 -23.54
CA GLY A 429 -22.89 5.52 -24.76
C GLY A 429 -23.51 4.96 -26.02
N LYS A 430 -23.68 3.63 -26.09
CA LYS A 430 -24.44 2.99 -27.19
C LYS A 430 -25.88 3.50 -27.26
N LYS A 431 -26.60 3.52 -26.14
CA LYS A 431 -27.96 4.03 -26.07
C LYS A 431 -28.04 5.51 -26.45
N GLN A 432 -27.10 6.34 -26.00
CA GLN A 432 -27.04 7.77 -26.32
C GLN A 432 -26.78 7.99 -27.80
N LEU A 433 -25.91 7.23 -28.45
CA LEU A 433 -25.66 7.33 -29.89
C LEU A 433 -26.86 6.84 -30.70
N GLU A 434 -27.48 5.72 -30.32
CA GLU A 434 -28.71 5.22 -30.96
C GLU A 434 -29.88 6.20 -30.84
N MET A 435 -29.97 6.94 -29.72
CA MET A 435 -30.96 8.02 -29.58
C MET A 435 -30.64 9.22 -30.47
N ALA A 436 -29.39 9.61 -30.58
CA ALA A 436 -28.95 10.73 -31.40
C ALA A 436 -29.05 10.46 -32.91
N LEU A 437 -28.96 9.19 -33.32
CA LEU A 437 -29.12 8.76 -34.72
C LEU A 437 -30.59 8.71 -35.19
N LYS A 438 -31.57 8.75 -34.30
CA LYS A 438 -33.01 8.68 -34.71
C LYS A 438 -33.37 9.78 -35.70
N PRO A 439 -34.11 9.48 -36.80
CA PRO A 439 -34.88 8.23 -37.04
C PRO A 439 -34.08 7.06 -37.63
N HIS A 440 -32.80 7.22 -37.89
CA HIS A 440 -31.91 6.18 -38.42
C HIS A 440 -31.38 5.23 -37.34
N TYR A 441 -30.88 4.08 -37.74
CA TYR A 441 -30.30 3.07 -36.85
C TYR A 441 -28.79 2.92 -37.12
N LEU A 442 -28.02 2.59 -36.09
CA LEU A 442 -26.59 2.36 -36.23
C LEU A 442 -26.21 1.25 -37.23
N SER A 443 -27.13 0.29 -37.42
CA SER A 443 -27.00 -0.79 -38.42
C SER A 443 -27.12 -0.32 -39.89
N GLU A 444 -27.61 0.89 -40.12
CA GLU A 444 -27.76 1.50 -41.44
C GLU A 444 -26.52 2.31 -41.85
N VAL A 445 -25.64 2.58 -40.90
CA VAL A 445 -24.38 3.32 -41.13
C VAL A 445 -23.35 2.40 -41.74
N SER A 446 -22.71 2.83 -42.83
CA SER A 446 -21.69 2.02 -43.49
C SER A 446 -20.43 1.84 -42.62
N GLU A 447 -19.85 0.67 -42.72
CA GLU A 447 -18.65 0.31 -41.93
C GLU A 447 -17.47 1.26 -42.23
N GLU A 448 -17.38 1.78 -43.47
CA GLU A 448 -16.37 2.77 -43.89
C GLU A 448 -16.48 4.09 -43.14
N LYS A 449 -17.70 4.58 -42.87
CA LYS A 449 -17.94 5.81 -42.10
C LYS A 449 -17.59 5.63 -40.63
N ILE A 450 -17.96 4.49 -40.05
CA ILE A 450 -17.59 4.14 -38.67
C ILE A 450 -16.08 4.14 -38.54
N GLN A 451 -15.37 3.52 -39.50
CA GLN A 451 -13.90 3.44 -39.46
C GLN A 451 -13.25 4.82 -39.65
N ALA A 452 -13.85 5.70 -40.47
CA ALA A 452 -13.36 7.06 -40.66
C ALA A 452 -13.44 7.87 -39.33
N VAL A 453 -14.56 7.81 -38.63
CA VAL A 453 -14.75 8.47 -37.32
C VAL A 453 -13.84 7.89 -36.26
N LEU A 454 -13.63 6.56 -36.22
CA LEU A 454 -12.70 5.92 -35.30
C LEU A 454 -11.25 6.37 -35.55
N ASN A 455 -10.82 6.47 -36.82
CA ASN A 455 -9.51 6.94 -37.18
C ASN A 455 -9.29 8.43 -36.85
N GLU A 456 -10.29 9.28 -37.07
CA GLU A 456 -10.24 10.70 -36.74
C GLU A 456 -10.06 10.91 -35.22
N LEU A 457 -10.73 10.10 -34.42
CA LEU A 457 -10.66 10.16 -32.94
C LEU A 457 -9.51 9.34 -32.35
N ASN A 458 -8.70 8.65 -33.17
CA ASN A 458 -7.63 7.72 -32.75
C ASN A 458 -8.13 6.61 -31.80
N LEU A 459 -9.31 6.07 -32.07
CA LEU A 459 -9.92 4.97 -31.32
C LEU A 459 -9.75 3.65 -32.08
N SER A 460 -9.59 2.55 -31.33
CA SER A 460 -9.30 1.24 -31.92
C SER A 460 -10.56 0.38 -32.13
N SER A 461 -11.68 0.73 -31.52
CA SER A 461 -12.92 -0.03 -31.64
C SER A 461 -14.18 0.79 -31.36
N LEU A 462 -15.31 0.30 -31.86
CA LEU A 462 -16.63 0.88 -31.65
C LEU A 462 -17.05 0.87 -30.17
N ASN A 463 -16.61 -0.12 -29.41
CA ASN A 463 -16.82 -0.17 -27.98
C ASN A 463 -16.07 0.95 -27.24
N GLU A 464 -14.90 1.31 -27.71
CA GLU A 464 -14.12 2.43 -27.19
C GLU A 464 -14.80 3.76 -27.48
N LEU A 465 -15.41 3.92 -28.66
CA LEU A 465 -16.23 5.07 -28.99
C LEU A 465 -17.48 5.17 -28.09
N PHE A 466 -18.18 4.06 -27.86
CA PHE A 466 -19.31 4.05 -26.93
C PHE A 466 -18.88 4.39 -25.50
N MET A 467 -17.72 3.90 -25.06
CA MET A 467 -17.18 4.25 -23.75
C MET A 467 -16.89 5.75 -23.64
N GLU A 468 -16.26 6.35 -24.67
CA GLU A 468 -15.94 7.78 -24.71
C GLU A 468 -17.22 8.65 -24.70
N ILE A 469 -18.26 8.21 -25.40
CA ILE A 469 -19.59 8.86 -25.37
C ILE A 469 -20.23 8.69 -23.99
N GLY A 470 -20.22 7.48 -23.43
CA GLY A 470 -20.84 7.16 -22.15
C GLY A 470 -20.17 7.83 -20.94
N VAL A 471 -18.88 8.12 -21.05
CA VAL A 471 -18.10 8.92 -20.06
C VAL A 471 -18.31 10.42 -20.26
N GLY A 472 -18.86 10.85 -21.44
CA GLY A 472 -19.09 12.25 -21.78
C GLY A 472 -17.89 12.97 -22.39
N ASN A 473 -16.86 12.25 -22.81
CA ASN A 473 -15.70 12.82 -23.52
C ASN A 473 -16.02 13.16 -24.97
N GLN A 474 -17.02 12.48 -25.57
CA GLN A 474 -17.53 12.75 -26.91
C GLN A 474 -19.04 12.98 -26.83
N MET A 475 -19.56 13.96 -27.61
CA MET A 475 -20.99 14.24 -27.69
C MET A 475 -21.65 13.30 -28.71
N SER A 476 -22.65 12.54 -28.27
CA SER A 476 -23.39 11.61 -29.13
C SER A 476 -24.02 12.29 -30.36
N SER A 477 -24.48 13.54 -30.25
CA SER A 477 -25.02 14.33 -31.34
C SER A 477 -24.00 14.68 -32.42
N VAL A 478 -22.76 15.04 -32.00
CA VAL A 478 -21.68 15.37 -32.93
C VAL A 478 -21.26 14.12 -33.71
N ILE A 479 -21.11 13.00 -33.00
CA ILE A 479 -20.76 11.71 -33.62
C ILE A 479 -21.89 11.23 -34.57
N ALA A 480 -23.17 11.42 -34.20
CA ALA A 480 -24.29 11.07 -35.07
C ALA A 480 -24.29 11.89 -36.36
N HIS A 481 -24.01 13.19 -36.31
CA HIS A 481 -23.87 14.05 -37.49
C HIS A 481 -22.68 13.63 -38.37
N GLN A 482 -21.54 13.30 -37.81
CA GLN A 482 -20.39 12.80 -38.55
C GLN A 482 -20.65 11.45 -39.26
N LEU A 483 -21.46 10.60 -38.65
CA LEU A 483 -21.82 9.29 -39.22
C LEU A 483 -22.87 9.43 -40.34
N MET A 484 -23.66 10.51 -40.35
CA MET A 484 -24.75 10.70 -41.31
C MET A 484 -24.40 11.54 -42.55
N ASP A 485 -23.18 12.17 -42.58
CA ASP A 485 -22.76 13.09 -43.68
C ASP A 485 -23.69 14.30 -43.89
N GLU A 486 -24.44 14.71 -42.90
CA GLU A 486 -25.13 16.00 -42.96
C GLU A 486 -24.08 17.10 -42.76
N ALA A 487 -23.72 17.82 -43.83
CA ALA A 487 -22.89 19.00 -43.76
C ALA A 487 -23.52 19.99 -42.78
N ILE A 488 -22.85 20.30 -41.69
CA ILE A 488 -23.21 21.43 -40.85
C ILE A 488 -22.90 22.68 -41.66
N GLU A 489 -23.86 23.22 -42.40
CA GLU A 489 -23.80 24.61 -42.83
C GLU A 489 -23.89 25.47 -41.56
N ILE A 490 -22.71 25.83 -41.05
CA ILE A 490 -22.61 26.88 -40.05
C ILE A 490 -22.93 28.18 -40.80
N ASP A 491 -24.20 28.58 -40.71
CA ASP A 491 -24.66 29.88 -41.21
C ASP A 491 -24.01 30.95 -40.30
N VAL A 492 -22.91 31.56 -40.79
CA VAL A 492 -22.12 32.55 -40.07
C VAL A 492 -22.72 33.95 -40.20
N ASP A 493 -23.83 34.11 -40.92
CA ASP A 493 -24.53 35.37 -41.11
C ASP A 493 -25.83 35.46 -40.31
N GLY A 494 -25.72 35.62 -39.00
CA GLY A 494 -26.90 35.82 -38.15
C GLY A 494 -26.54 35.99 -36.68
N VAL A 495 -25.56 36.82 -36.36
CA VAL A 495 -25.35 37.26 -34.99
C VAL A 495 -26.45 38.24 -34.59
N SER A 496 -27.56 37.70 -34.16
CA SER A 496 -28.52 38.43 -33.32
C SER A 496 -28.06 38.25 -31.87
N GLU A 497 -27.55 39.32 -31.30
CA GLU A 497 -27.32 39.48 -29.87
C GLU A 497 -28.65 39.18 -29.11
N ASN A 498 -28.54 38.35 -28.06
CA ASN A 498 -29.53 37.96 -27.07
C ASN A 498 -30.26 36.63 -27.30
N THR A 499 -29.56 35.55 -27.06
CA THR A 499 -30.18 34.40 -26.39
C THR A 499 -29.10 33.73 -25.53
N GLN A 500 -29.03 34.10 -24.27
CA GLN A 500 -28.32 33.33 -23.25
C GLN A 500 -29.01 31.95 -23.18
N SER A 501 -28.39 30.94 -23.75
CA SER A 501 -28.81 29.56 -23.57
C SER A 501 -28.59 29.18 -22.10
N THR A 502 -29.70 29.18 -21.36
CA THR A 502 -29.68 28.76 -19.94
C THR A 502 -29.73 27.25 -19.89
N LEU A 503 -28.72 26.64 -19.29
CA LEU A 503 -28.66 25.21 -19.10
C LEU A 503 -29.59 24.81 -17.95
N THR A 504 -30.64 24.02 -18.24
CA THR A 504 -31.57 23.53 -17.23
C THR A 504 -31.09 22.17 -16.75
N LEU A 505 -30.82 22.04 -15.44
CA LEU A 505 -30.34 20.81 -14.81
C LEU A 505 -31.54 19.99 -14.34
N SER A 506 -31.83 18.89 -15.03
CA SER A 506 -32.83 17.91 -14.61
C SER A 506 -32.27 17.04 -13.48
N ARG A 507 -33.08 16.76 -12.45
CA ARG A 507 -32.75 15.91 -11.30
C ARG A 507 -32.67 14.40 -11.65
N ASP A 508 -33.25 13.98 -12.77
CA ASP A 508 -33.35 12.57 -13.16
C ASP A 508 -32.20 12.04 -14.04
N GLY A 509 -31.09 12.76 -14.11
CA GLY A 509 -29.83 12.15 -14.59
C GLY A 509 -29.63 12.09 -16.11
N GLU A 510 -30.40 12.82 -16.92
CA GLU A 510 -30.23 12.82 -18.39
C GLU A 510 -29.12 13.76 -18.90
N MET A 511 -28.62 14.69 -18.09
CA MET A 511 -27.39 15.44 -18.38
C MET A 511 -26.37 15.23 -17.24
N LYS A 512 -25.28 14.53 -17.49
CA LYS A 512 -24.22 14.33 -16.52
C LYS A 512 -23.41 15.62 -16.31
N ALA A 513 -23.99 16.58 -15.59
CA ALA A 513 -23.23 17.63 -14.96
C ALA A 513 -22.65 17.09 -13.63
N SER A 514 -21.36 17.23 -13.41
CA SER A 514 -20.76 16.92 -12.12
C SER A 514 -20.82 18.15 -11.22
N PHE A 515 -21.17 17.95 -9.94
CA PHE A 515 -21.19 19.03 -8.96
C PHE A 515 -19.79 19.23 -8.35
N ALA A 516 -19.39 20.49 -8.21
CA ALA A 516 -18.08 20.84 -7.71
C ALA A 516 -17.94 20.50 -6.21
N GLN A 517 -16.92 19.71 -5.88
CA GLN A 517 -16.60 19.34 -4.50
C GLN A 517 -16.04 20.48 -3.65
N CYS A 518 -15.68 21.63 -4.25
CA CYS A 518 -15.14 22.78 -3.53
C CYS A 518 -16.22 23.68 -2.91
N CYS A 519 -17.46 23.63 -3.41
CA CYS A 519 -18.56 24.51 -2.94
C CYS A 519 -19.88 23.78 -2.72
N HIS A 520 -19.97 22.49 -3.05
CA HIS A 520 -21.11 21.61 -2.82
C HIS A 520 -22.47 22.28 -3.11
N PRO A 521 -22.77 22.63 -4.40
CA PRO A 521 -24.02 23.32 -4.74
C PRO A 521 -25.21 22.38 -4.55
N ILE A 522 -26.28 22.90 -3.96
CA ILE A 522 -27.53 22.17 -3.71
C ILE A 522 -28.72 22.86 -4.41
N PRO A 523 -29.85 22.16 -4.66
CA PRO A 523 -31.02 22.76 -5.24
C PRO A 523 -31.49 23.99 -4.47
N GLY A 524 -31.74 25.08 -5.23
CA GLY A 524 -32.07 26.40 -4.68
C GLY A 524 -30.90 27.37 -4.60
N ASP A 525 -29.65 26.90 -4.71
CA ASP A 525 -28.46 27.76 -4.78
C ASP A 525 -28.39 28.48 -6.16
N PRO A 526 -27.82 29.70 -6.21
CA PRO A 526 -27.41 30.32 -7.46
C PRO A 526 -26.22 29.59 -8.05
N ILE A 527 -26.36 29.02 -9.24
CA ILE A 527 -25.35 28.14 -9.85
C ILE A 527 -24.84 28.65 -11.20
N VAL A 528 -23.62 28.25 -11.54
CA VAL A 528 -22.98 28.50 -12.82
C VAL A 528 -22.33 27.20 -13.29
N ALA A 529 -22.49 26.88 -14.55
CA ALA A 529 -21.87 25.76 -15.20
C ALA A 529 -20.52 26.19 -15.84
N LEU A 530 -19.45 25.49 -15.53
CA LEU A 530 -18.12 25.67 -16.11
C LEU A 530 -17.82 24.49 -17.03
N SER A 531 -17.56 24.76 -18.30
CA SER A 531 -17.12 23.74 -19.25
C SER A 531 -15.62 23.55 -19.13
N THR A 532 -15.17 22.35 -18.77
CA THR A 532 -13.75 22.01 -18.63
C THR A 532 -13.37 20.88 -19.59
N ALA A 533 -12.25 21.06 -20.31
CA ALA A 533 -11.76 20.07 -21.29
C ALA A 533 -11.46 18.67 -20.71
N LYS A 534 -11.33 18.54 -19.38
CA LYS A 534 -10.98 17.28 -18.70
C LYS A 534 -12.13 16.65 -17.90
N LYS A 535 -13.13 17.41 -17.48
CA LYS A 535 -14.21 16.94 -16.57
C LYS A 535 -15.62 17.18 -17.12
N GLY A 536 -15.78 17.63 -18.36
CA GLY A 536 -17.08 18.01 -18.91
C GLY A 536 -17.65 19.25 -18.21
N VAL A 537 -18.99 19.32 -18.06
CA VAL A 537 -19.67 20.42 -17.39
C VAL A 537 -19.63 20.22 -15.88
N VAL A 538 -19.00 21.15 -15.16
CA VAL A 538 -18.93 21.16 -13.69
C VAL A 538 -19.76 22.33 -13.18
N VAL A 539 -20.72 22.05 -12.30
CA VAL A 539 -21.61 23.05 -11.70
C VAL A 539 -21.03 23.54 -10.39
N HIS A 540 -20.85 24.85 -10.28
CA HIS A 540 -20.38 25.53 -9.08
C HIS A 540 -21.47 26.46 -8.50
N HIS A 541 -21.36 26.73 -7.21
CA HIS A 541 -22.08 27.85 -6.60
C HIS A 541 -21.53 29.17 -7.16
N GLN A 542 -22.37 30.15 -7.48
CA GLN A 542 -21.96 31.40 -8.13
C GLN A 542 -20.93 32.21 -7.33
N ALA A 543 -20.96 32.12 -5.99
CA ALA A 543 -20.01 32.81 -5.09
C ALA A 543 -18.71 32.02 -4.85
N CYS A 544 -18.46 30.91 -5.54
CA CYS A 544 -17.26 30.09 -5.30
C CYS A 544 -15.96 30.80 -5.74
N SER A 545 -14.98 30.92 -4.85
CA SER A 545 -13.68 31.58 -5.11
C SER A 545 -12.90 30.93 -6.25
N ASN A 546 -13.07 29.63 -6.49
CA ASN A 546 -12.39 28.92 -7.58
C ASN A 546 -12.85 29.39 -8.98
N LEU A 547 -14.00 30.06 -9.08
CA LEU A 547 -14.47 30.68 -10.33
C LEU A 547 -13.66 31.94 -10.71
N ALA A 548 -13.11 32.65 -9.73
CA ALA A 548 -12.36 33.88 -9.96
C ALA A 548 -11.06 33.66 -10.75
N SER A 549 -10.52 32.45 -10.75
CA SER A 549 -9.30 32.08 -11.48
C SER A 549 -9.52 31.53 -12.89
N SER A 550 -10.79 31.36 -13.32
CA SER A 550 -11.18 30.78 -14.61
C SER A 550 -11.56 31.84 -15.63
N ASN A 551 -11.29 31.60 -16.91
CA ASN A 551 -11.64 32.54 -17.98
C ASN A 551 -13.15 32.70 -18.12
N THR A 552 -13.67 33.92 -18.16
CA THR A 552 -15.09 34.25 -18.24
C THR A 552 -15.82 33.73 -19.50
N LYS A 553 -15.08 33.27 -20.50
CA LYS A 553 -15.65 32.71 -21.75
C LYS A 553 -16.21 31.27 -21.62
N ASP A 554 -15.83 30.57 -20.56
CA ASP A 554 -16.21 29.15 -20.35
C ASP A 554 -17.42 28.98 -19.42
N PHE A 555 -18.05 30.08 -19.01
CA PHE A 555 -19.22 30.07 -18.12
C PHE A 555 -20.54 30.05 -18.89
N THR A 556 -21.42 29.13 -18.50
CA THR A 556 -22.78 29.04 -18.98
C THR A 556 -23.76 29.25 -17.81
N ALA A 557 -24.76 30.07 -17.95
CA ALA A 557 -25.80 30.26 -16.95
C ALA A 557 -26.55 28.92 -16.74
N ALA A 558 -26.69 28.49 -15.50
CA ALA A 558 -27.37 27.25 -15.14
C ALA A 558 -28.51 27.54 -14.16
N LYS A 559 -29.62 26.79 -14.27
CA LYS A 559 -30.74 26.85 -13.33
C LYS A 559 -31.18 25.46 -12.92
N TRP A 560 -31.64 25.34 -11.68
CA TRP A 560 -32.28 24.12 -11.19
C TRP A 560 -33.68 23.96 -11.77
N GLU A 561 -34.02 22.73 -12.14
CA GLU A 561 -35.38 22.38 -12.54
C GLU A 561 -36.25 22.18 -11.29
N GLU A 562 -37.48 22.70 -11.33
CA GLU A 562 -38.47 22.49 -10.27
C GLU A 562 -39.06 21.07 -10.40
N ALA A 563 -38.46 20.09 -9.74
CA ALA A 563 -38.97 18.73 -9.64
C ALA A 563 -38.88 18.21 -8.22
N GLU A 564 -39.95 17.58 -7.73
CA GLU A 564 -39.94 16.83 -6.45
C GLU A 564 -39.18 15.53 -6.62
N SER A 565 -37.89 15.52 -6.29
CA SER A 565 -37.10 14.27 -6.23
C SER A 565 -36.53 14.02 -4.85
N ALA A 566 -36.48 12.74 -4.45
CA ALA A 566 -35.97 12.26 -3.15
C ALA A 566 -34.44 12.18 -3.10
N VAL A 567 -33.71 12.85 -3.98
CA VAL A 567 -32.25 12.79 -4.03
C VAL A 567 -31.67 13.79 -3.05
N ASN A 568 -30.72 13.32 -2.21
CA ASN A 568 -29.97 14.15 -1.29
C ASN A 568 -28.66 14.63 -1.95
N PHE A 569 -28.34 15.91 -1.75
CA PHE A 569 -27.12 16.57 -2.19
C PHE A 569 -26.23 16.84 -0.98
N ASP A 570 -24.92 16.77 -1.15
CA ASP A 570 -23.97 16.96 -0.08
C ASP A 570 -23.76 18.45 0.21
N ALA A 571 -23.87 18.84 1.48
CA ALA A 571 -23.54 20.17 1.95
C ALA A 571 -22.52 20.10 3.11
N GLU A 572 -21.50 20.95 3.08
CA GLU A 572 -20.48 21.00 4.12
C GLU A 572 -20.79 22.12 5.11
N LEU A 573 -20.80 21.77 6.41
CA LEU A 573 -21.04 22.69 7.50
C LEU A 573 -19.84 22.75 8.44
N HIS A 574 -19.38 23.94 8.75
CA HIS A 574 -18.35 24.24 9.74
C HIS A 574 -19.00 24.74 11.03
N ILE A 575 -18.76 24.04 12.13
CA ILE A 575 -19.39 24.25 13.43
C ILE A 575 -18.31 24.44 14.48
N GLU A 576 -18.26 25.61 15.09
CA GLU A 576 -17.46 25.85 16.30
C GLU A 576 -18.34 25.61 17.51
N MET A 577 -17.96 24.69 18.38
CA MET A 577 -18.74 24.36 19.57
C MET A 577 -17.84 24.13 20.79
N LEU A 578 -18.39 24.27 21.98
CA LEU A 578 -17.67 23.96 23.24
C LEU A 578 -17.45 22.45 23.33
N ASN A 579 -16.23 22.05 23.71
CA ASN A 579 -15.87 20.64 23.91
C ASN A 579 -16.43 20.11 25.23
N GLU A 580 -17.76 19.96 25.28
CA GLU A 580 -18.50 19.46 26.42
C GLU A 580 -18.87 18.00 26.28
N GLN A 581 -19.10 17.31 27.40
CA GLN A 581 -19.54 15.92 27.40
C GLN A 581 -20.88 15.79 26.66
N ASN A 582 -20.97 14.96 25.64
CA ASN A 582 -22.13 14.75 24.76
C ASN A 582 -22.40 15.82 23.69
N ALA A 583 -21.54 16.80 23.47
CA ALA A 583 -21.76 17.85 22.48
C ALA A 583 -21.92 17.27 21.04
N LEU A 584 -21.04 16.33 20.63
CA LEU A 584 -21.13 15.63 19.35
C LEU A 584 -22.39 14.75 19.25
N GLY A 585 -22.80 14.10 20.34
CA GLY A 585 -24.03 13.30 20.38
C GLY A 585 -25.27 14.15 20.14
N SER A 586 -25.32 15.37 20.72
CA SER A 586 -26.40 16.34 20.50
C SER A 586 -26.43 16.82 19.04
N LEU A 587 -25.27 17.06 18.44
CA LEU A 587 -25.13 17.44 17.04
C LEU A 587 -25.66 16.34 16.10
N MET A 588 -25.26 15.10 16.31
CA MET A 588 -25.73 13.95 15.53
C MET A 588 -27.24 13.78 15.63
N THR A 589 -27.80 13.92 16.83
CA THR A 589 -29.24 13.83 17.07
C THR A 589 -30.01 14.96 16.38
N ALA A 590 -29.47 16.19 16.38
CA ALA A 590 -30.09 17.31 15.69
C ALA A 590 -30.17 17.11 14.17
N VAL A 591 -29.12 16.58 13.54
CA VAL A 591 -29.10 16.28 12.11
C VAL A 591 -30.04 15.14 11.75
N THR A 592 -30.03 14.04 12.51
CA THR A 592 -30.90 12.88 12.24
C THR A 592 -32.38 13.19 12.48
N THR A 593 -32.71 14.08 13.40
CA THR A 593 -34.10 14.54 13.62
C THR A 593 -34.67 15.31 12.42
N CYS A 594 -33.80 15.85 11.56
CA CYS A 594 -34.18 16.50 10.32
C CYS A 594 -34.25 15.54 9.12
N GLU A 595 -34.23 14.22 9.34
CA GLU A 595 -34.20 13.18 8.28
C GLU A 595 -33.00 13.30 7.34
N SER A 596 -31.87 13.82 7.85
CA SER A 596 -30.61 13.93 7.15
C SER A 596 -29.59 12.97 7.69
N ASN A 597 -28.71 12.47 6.80
CA ASN A 597 -27.58 11.60 7.15
C ASN A 597 -26.29 12.43 7.18
N ILE A 598 -25.42 12.13 8.15
CA ILE A 598 -24.05 12.63 8.16
C ILE A 598 -23.20 11.67 7.35
N GLN A 599 -22.60 12.14 6.27
CA GLN A 599 -21.73 11.33 5.41
C GLN A 599 -20.30 11.29 5.93
N SER A 600 -19.79 12.41 6.41
CA SER A 600 -18.47 12.51 7.03
C SER A 600 -18.47 13.50 8.19
N ILE A 601 -17.63 13.24 9.17
CA ILE A 601 -17.38 14.14 10.29
C ILE A 601 -15.87 14.24 10.54
N TRP A 602 -15.39 15.46 10.67
CA TRP A 602 -14.03 15.76 11.02
C TRP A 602 -13.99 16.74 12.18
N THR A 603 -13.06 16.55 13.13
CA THR A 603 -12.99 17.38 14.35
C THR A 603 -11.57 17.84 14.58
N GLU A 604 -11.40 19.11 14.92
CA GLU A 604 -10.14 19.72 15.28
C GLU A 604 -10.30 20.51 16.58
N GLU A 605 -9.43 20.31 17.54
CA GLU A 605 -9.46 21.02 18.80
C GLU A 605 -8.75 22.38 18.66
N LEU A 606 -9.48 23.47 18.89
CA LEU A 606 -8.97 24.81 18.87
C LEU A 606 -8.60 25.26 20.30
N GLU A 607 -7.95 26.42 20.42
CA GLU A 607 -7.64 27.01 21.71
C GLU A 607 -8.92 27.30 22.51
N ASN A 608 -8.83 27.35 23.86
CA ASN A 608 -9.94 27.65 24.80
C ASN A 608 -11.08 26.62 24.86
N ASN A 609 -10.78 25.33 24.73
CA ASN A 609 -11.77 24.25 24.84
C ASN A 609 -12.91 24.34 23.81
N VAL A 610 -12.59 24.90 22.62
CA VAL A 610 -13.48 24.96 21.46
C VAL A 610 -13.13 23.85 20.49
N LEU A 611 -14.14 23.13 19.98
CA LEU A 611 -14.02 22.10 18.97
C LEU A 611 -14.56 22.64 17.63
N LEU A 612 -13.74 22.65 16.60
CA LEU A 612 -14.18 22.82 15.23
C LEU A 612 -14.66 21.47 14.70
N VAL A 613 -15.91 21.40 14.32
CA VAL A 613 -16.53 20.20 13.74
C VAL A 613 -16.92 20.51 12.32
N ILE A 614 -16.36 19.78 11.36
CA ILE A 614 -16.71 19.86 9.95
C ILE A 614 -17.53 18.63 9.62
N ILE A 615 -18.76 18.83 9.16
CA ILE A 615 -19.66 17.73 8.77
C ILE A 615 -20.15 17.91 7.34
N GLN A 616 -20.26 16.77 6.62
CA GLN A 616 -20.98 16.71 5.37
C GLN A 616 -22.36 16.07 5.63
N VAL A 617 -23.41 16.81 5.30
CA VAL A 617 -24.80 16.40 5.50
C VAL A 617 -25.54 16.30 4.18
N GLY A 618 -26.44 15.33 4.06
CA GLY A 618 -27.31 15.19 2.91
C GLY A 618 -28.49 16.17 2.99
N ALA A 619 -28.60 17.12 2.07
CA ALA A 619 -29.71 18.06 1.99
C ALA A 619 -30.50 17.88 0.68
N ARG A 620 -31.82 17.93 0.74
CA ARG A 620 -32.71 17.84 -0.44
C ARG A 620 -32.72 19.14 -1.26
N ASP A 621 -32.69 20.27 -0.54
CA ASP A 621 -32.70 21.63 -1.08
C ASP A 621 -32.20 22.62 -0.01
N ILE A 622 -32.17 23.92 -0.36
CA ILE A 622 -31.74 24.99 0.52
C ILE A 622 -32.64 25.10 1.77
N TYR A 623 -33.97 24.87 1.66
CA TYR A 623 -34.90 24.95 2.80
C TYR A 623 -34.66 23.81 3.79
N HIS A 624 -34.38 22.61 3.30
CA HIS A 624 -34.01 21.47 4.13
C HIS A 624 -32.69 21.74 4.87
N LEU A 625 -31.69 22.30 4.17
CA LEU A 625 -30.41 22.67 4.79
C LEU A 625 -30.58 23.75 5.87
N GLU A 626 -31.40 24.78 5.60
CA GLU A 626 -31.72 25.82 6.59
C GLU A 626 -32.40 25.24 7.84
N ASN A 627 -33.26 24.26 7.68
CA ASN A 627 -33.88 23.58 8.83
C ASN A 627 -32.86 22.81 9.66
N ILE A 628 -31.93 22.09 9.00
CA ILE A 628 -30.82 21.41 9.68
C ILE A 628 -29.96 22.44 10.42
N MET A 629 -29.56 23.52 9.77
CA MET A 629 -28.76 24.58 10.39
C MET A 629 -29.48 25.26 11.56
N ARG A 630 -30.79 25.46 11.49
CA ARG A 630 -31.61 26.03 12.57
C ARG A 630 -31.62 25.11 13.79
N LYS A 631 -31.75 23.78 13.58
CA LYS A 631 -31.70 22.80 14.66
C LYS A 631 -30.34 22.73 15.33
N ILE A 632 -29.27 22.78 14.54
CA ILE A 632 -27.90 22.82 15.07
C ILE A 632 -27.66 24.09 15.90
N LYS A 633 -28.12 25.25 15.44
CA LYS A 633 -28.02 26.52 16.20
C LYS A 633 -28.76 26.53 17.54
N GLN A 634 -29.73 25.64 17.75
CA GLN A 634 -30.45 25.51 19.02
C GLN A 634 -29.65 24.74 20.10
N ILE A 635 -28.54 24.10 19.70
CA ILE A 635 -27.67 23.39 20.66
C ILE A 635 -26.87 24.42 21.46
N THR A 636 -26.94 24.37 22.77
CA THR A 636 -26.34 25.34 23.68
C THR A 636 -24.80 25.41 23.59
N SER A 637 -24.16 24.32 23.19
CA SER A 637 -22.70 24.25 23.02
C SER A 637 -22.21 24.84 21.67
N VAL A 638 -23.10 25.16 20.71
CA VAL A 638 -22.71 25.70 19.41
C VAL A 638 -22.45 27.20 19.53
N ILE A 639 -21.23 27.62 19.19
CA ILE A 639 -20.80 29.03 19.20
C ILE A 639 -21.04 29.67 17.85
N ARG A 640 -20.64 28.94 16.76
CA ARG A 640 -20.70 29.44 15.40
C ARG A 640 -21.04 28.33 14.45
N LEU A 641 -21.85 28.63 13.44
CA LEU A 641 -22.21 27.70 12.37
C LEU A 641 -22.16 28.44 11.04
N LYS A 642 -21.39 27.88 10.10
CA LYS A 642 -21.32 28.36 8.71
C LYS A 642 -21.46 27.19 7.74
N ARG A 643 -22.10 27.44 6.61
CA ARG A 643 -21.99 26.57 5.44
C ARG A 643 -20.69 26.93 4.70
N ASN A 644 -19.94 25.94 4.28
CA ASN A 644 -18.75 26.13 3.44
C ASN A 644 -19.17 26.12 1.96
N ILE A 645 -19.18 27.28 1.35
CA ILE A 645 -19.36 27.44 -0.12
C ILE A 645 -18.09 27.98 -0.77
N ASN A 646 -16.94 27.97 -0.04
CA ASN A 646 -15.65 28.45 -0.48
C ASN A 646 -15.73 29.88 -1.07
N GLU A 647 -16.40 30.78 -0.36
CA GLU A 647 -16.48 32.19 -0.73
C GLU A 647 -15.11 32.85 -0.78
N ALA A 648 -14.91 33.78 -1.76
CA ALA A 648 -13.67 34.53 -1.98
C ALA A 648 -13.38 35.55 -0.86
#